data_a6d12924f60804542af648988f807792
#
_entry.id   a6d12924f60804542af648988f807792
#
_cell.length_a   1.000
_cell.length_b   1.000
_cell.length_c   1.000
_cell.angle_alpha   90.00
_cell.angle_beta   90.00
_cell.angle_gamma   90.00
#
_symmetry.space_group_name_H-M   'P 1'
#
loop_
_entity.id
_entity.type
_entity.pdbx_description
1 polymer ?
#
loop_
_entity_poly.entity_id
_entity_poly.type
_entity_poly.pdbx_seq_one_letter_code
_entity_poly.pdbx_strand_id
1 'polypeptide(L)'
;MKVLLSILREMADLPNDPDAVALALNSLGLAVEEMDVVGVPIPGVVTARIVRMEKHPDAAKVTRCFVDAGDGVERHVWCGATNMKAGDIVPLATLGTTMPNGMEIARRGILGIDSEGMLCSEVELGLSDESSGLLILPSDSPLGVSPFEVLGMEHDVIFDLDLTRNRADCWGHLGVARDLAAHFGVALKGPRIVASNPGANRALDVVIDAPEQCGSFTISYISGVSVGPSPRWVASRLAHLGMRSINNVVDASNLVMLETNQPNHAYDADVVSSFRVRLSNAGETLTTLDGQTRNLHADDLLICDGSTNVGVGLAGVMGDLHSEITEKTTTLALESAWFSPDPIRYSAIRHGLRSEASIRFERGTDPNAWQQAAERFVTILRQTCPDAILHAGATAVQTSSCPVPVSVDVSVNRIEALLGTRIEAERVVLILNSIGFASTITGDAVTAIVPTWRPDCSLDVDLIEEVARHFGYDNIGKTVPNSTVHGRLSNMQSRRRVLRRVLVGLGLDEAMPSPFLAQGDLASVGLSEDNVLRIANPLVAEESILRTSLRPGILRSLKYNQSHRAPRVGLWEIGHVYPKSDQQLPDETEQLVIVVAGGDVETSLAQWNAICDALSVGTQLDQARVPAGLHAGRSATLARGKKVVGVVGEVDPLVLDTLGIEGRVSILEVDLTVILNEEPKPVQAKDINRYPSSDLDLAFVMDDSVPASTLQRALHQAAGKQLVSIDLFDVYRGKGVIEGSRSLAFRLRVQGVEATLTESQLAELQKTCVAAAVKAGATLRA
;
A
#
# COMPACT_ATOMS: atom_id res chain seq x y z
N MET A 1 -4.29 14.89 -0.34
CA MET A 1 -5.17 16.10 -0.34
C MET A 1 -4.53 17.17 -1.21
N LYS A 2 -5.22 17.52 -2.31
CA LYS A 2 -4.69 18.58 -3.16
C LYS A 2 -4.99 19.96 -2.55
N VAL A 3 -4.00 20.85 -2.50
CA VAL A 3 -4.14 22.23 -2.07
C VAL A 3 -3.53 23.19 -3.09
N LEU A 4 -4.18 24.33 -3.33
CA LEU A 4 -3.75 25.36 -4.26
C LEU A 4 -2.96 26.45 -3.54
N LEU A 5 -1.80 26.78 -4.05
CA LEU A 5 -0.96 27.86 -3.50
C LEU A 5 -1.71 29.20 -3.49
N SER A 6 -2.50 29.50 -4.52
CA SER A 6 -3.30 30.73 -4.59
C SER A 6 -4.29 30.85 -3.44
N ILE A 7 -5.00 29.77 -3.09
CA ILE A 7 -5.94 29.76 -1.95
C ILE A 7 -5.19 29.93 -0.62
N LEU A 8 -4.06 29.24 -0.44
CA LEU A 8 -3.23 29.39 0.75
C LEU A 8 -2.75 30.83 0.92
N ARG A 9 -2.36 31.47 -0.18
CA ARG A 9 -1.91 32.87 -0.18
C ARG A 9 -3.04 33.91 0.03
N GLU A 10 -4.25 33.58 -0.36
CA GLU A 10 -5.41 34.37 0.03
C GLU A 10 -5.63 34.37 1.56
N MET A 11 -5.32 33.23 2.21
CA MET A 11 -5.52 33.01 3.64
C MET A 11 -4.35 33.45 4.53
N ALA A 12 -3.13 33.59 3.96
CA ALA A 12 -1.94 34.07 4.68
C ALA A 12 -0.92 34.68 3.70
N ASP A 13 -0.10 35.63 4.16
CA ASP A 13 0.93 36.29 3.33
C ASP A 13 2.17 35.35 3.18
N LEU A 14 2.02 34.29 2.39
CA LEU A 14 3.05 33.28 2.16
C LEU A 14 4.07 33.73 1.09
N PRO A 15 5.30 33.16 1.08
CA PRO A 15 6.29 33.39 0.05
C PRO A 15 5.77 33.10 -1.36
N ASN A 16 6.33 33.79 -2.36
CA ASN A 16 6.02 33.55 -3.76
C ASN A 16 6.69 32.28 -4.32
N ASP A 17 7.70 31.78 -3.63
CA ASP A 17 8.47 30.61 -3.99
C ASP A 17 7.74 29.33 -3.57
N PRO A 18 7.24 28.50 -4.52
CA PRO A 18 6.56 27.26 -4.20
C PRO A 18 7.45 26.25 -3.47
N ASP A 19 8.75 26.23 -3.80
CA ASP A 19 9.71 25.30 -3.19
C ASP A 19 9.90 25.62 -1.70
N ALA A 20 9.92 26.90 -1.34
CA ALA A 20 9.98 27.33 0.05
C ALA A 20 8.71 26.91 0.83
N VAL A 21 7.53 26.97 0.20
CA VAL A 21 6.27 26.51 0.80
C VAL A 21 6.26 24.99 0.94
N ALA A 22 6.70 24.25 -0.08
CA ALA A 22 6.80 22.78 -0.03
C ALA A 22 7.76 22.32 1.08
N LEU A 23 8.91 22.98 1.23
CA LEU A 23 9.86 22.70 2.30
C LEU A 23 9.24 22.95 3.69
N ALA A 24 8.51 24.04 3.85
CA ALA A 24 7.79 24.35 5.09
C ALA A 24 6.72 23.28 5.41
N LEU A 25 5.91 22.88 4.43
CA LEU A 25 4.92 21.81 4.57
C LEU A 25 5.56 20.52 5.06
N ASN A 26 6.62 20.07 4.39
CA ASN A 26 7.37 18.86 4.77
C ASN A 26 7.94 18.98 6.19
N SER A 27 8.51 20.12 6.56
CA SER A 27 9.08 20.33 7.91
C SER A 27 8.01 20.31 9.01
N LEU A 28 6.77 20.66 8.68
CA LEU A 28 5.61 20.63 9.57
C LEU A 28 4.92 19.26 9.61
N GLY A 29 5.41 18.27 8.88
CA GLY A 29 4.82 16.92 8.83
C GLY A 29 3.60 16.79 7.90
N LEU A 30 3.39 17.80 7.03
CA LEU A 30 2.41 17.75 5.95
C LEU A 30 3.15 17.37 4.66
N ALA A 31 3.40 16.07 4.49
CA ALA A 31 4.28 15.58 3.43
C ALA A 31 3.74 15.93 2.03
N VAL A 32 4.56 16.59 1.23
CA VAL A 32 4.27 16.89 -0.19
C VAL A 32 4.71 15.70 -1.02
N GLU A 33 3.78 14.93 -1.58
CA GLU A 33 4.07 13.80 -2.46
C GLU A 33 4.34 14.27 -3.89
N GLU A 34 3.57 15.27 -4.35
CA GLU A 34 3.67 15.80 -5.69
C GLU A 34 3.44 17.32 -5.69
N MET A 35 4.13 18.02 -6.58
CA MET A 35 3.96 19.45 -6.81
C MET A 35 3.76 19.70 -8.30
N ASP A 36 2.55 20.07 -8.69
CA ASP A 36 2.17 20.33 -10.07
C ASP A 36 2.01 21.81 -10.33
N VAL A 37 2.57 22.28 -11.45
CA VAL A 37 2.36 23.64 -11.94
C VAL A 37 1.25 23.63 -13.00
N VAL A 38 0.17 24.34 -12.75
CA VAL A 38 -1.03 24.36 -13.62
C VAL A 38 -1.32 25.74 -14.16
N GLY A 39 -2.13 25.82 -15.21
CA GLY A 39 -2.55 27.09 -15.80
C GLY A 39 -1.45 27.83 -16.53
N VAL A 40 -0.29 27.21 -16.79
CA VAL A 40 0.78 27.84 -17.57
C VAL A 40 0.36 27.87 -19.03
N PRO A 41 0.29 29.06 -19.67
CA PRO A 41 0.01 29.14 -21.10
C PRO A 41 1.03 28.33 -21.90
N ILE A 42 0.57 27.49 -22.79
CA ILE A 42 1.44 26.74 -23.71
C ILE A 42 1.84 27.68 -24.85
N PRO A 43 3.13 28.05 -24.99
CA PRO A 43 3.55 28.96 -26.07
C PRO A 43 3.19 28.37 -27.44
N GLY A 44 2.49 29.17 -28.25
CA GLY A 44 2.04 28.73 -29.58
C GLY A 44 0.66 28.07 -29.62
N VAL A 45 0.01 27.85 -28.46
CA VAL A 45 -1.40 27.47 -28.41
C VAL A 45 -2.27 28.73 -28.25
N VAL A 46 -3.14 28.96 -29.22
CA VAL A 46 -4.00 30.14 -29.28
C VAL A 46 -5.44 29.76 -29.60
N THR A 47 -6.36 30.64 -29.26
CA THR A 47 -7.76 30.50 -29.66
C THR A 47 -7.94 30.77 -31.14
N ALA A 48 -8.68 29.92 -31.85
CA ALA A 48 -8.97 30.07 -33.27
C ALA A 48 -10.42 29.73 -33.53
N ARG A 49 -11.04 30.42 -34.52
CA ARG A 49 -12.39 30.17 -34.99
C ARG A 49 -12.38 29.20 -36.16
N ILE A 50 -13.21 28.18 -36.12
CA ILE A 50 -13.45 27.31 -37.29
C ILE A 50 -14.33 28.09 -38.29
N VAL A 51 -13.72 28.51 -39.37
CA VAL A 51 -14.41 29.32 -40.41
C VAL A 51 -15.30 28.42 -41.28
N ARG A 52 -14.75 27.30 -41.73
CA ARG A 52 -15.45 26.30 -42.56
C ARG A 52 -14.84 24.93 -42.40
N MET A 53 -15.59 23.93 -42.80
CA MET A 53 -15.22 22.51 -42.68
C MET A 53 -15.47 21.79 -44.00
N GLU A 54 -14.54 20.89 -44.37
CA GLU A 54 -14.62 20.04 -45.54
C GLU A 54 -14.28 18.60 -45.18
N LYS A 55 -14.94 17.61 -45.75
CA LYS A 55 -14.54 16.21 -45.57
C LYS A 55 -13.30 15.91 -46.38
N HIS A 56 -12.42 15.06 -45.85
CA HIS A 56 -11.28 14.58 -46.61
C HIS A 56 -11.77 13.72 -47.80
N PRO A 57 -11.26 13.91 -49.02
CA PRO A 57 -11.71 13.17 -50.19
C PRO A 57 -11.55 11.64 -50.06
N ASP A 58 -10.46 11.20 -49.42
CA ASP A 58 -10.08 9.78 -49.33
C ASP A 58 -10.05 9.23 -47.90
N ALA A 59 -10.49 9.99 -46.88
CA ALA A 59 -10.49 9.59 -45.46
C ALA A 59 -11.81 9.96 -44.75
N ALA A 60 -12.74 9.02 -44.65
CA ALA A 60 -14.10 9.24 -44.13
C ALA A 60 -14.16 9.67 -42.65
N LYS A 61 -13.09 9.44 -41.86
CA LYS A 61 -13.04 9.74 -40.42
C LYS A 61 -12.30 11.04 -40.07
N VAL A 62 -11.82 11.80 -41.05
CA VAL A 62 -11.03 13.00 -40.83
C VAL A 62 -11.70 14.18 -41.54
N THR A 63 -11.86 15.29 -40.81
CA THR A 63 -12.42 16.54 -41.31
C THR A 63 -11.30 17.58 -41.42
N ARG A 64 -11.28 18.29 -42.56
CA ARG A 64 -10.44 19.44 -42.78
C ARG A 64 -11.11 20.67 -42.21
N CYS A 65 -10.52 21.28 -41.22
CA CYS A 65 -10.98 22.53 -40.62
C CYS A 65 -10.14 23.68 -41.13
N PHE A 66 -10.79 24.74 -41.61
CA PHE A 66 -10.17 26.00 -41.93
C PHE A 66 -10.37 26.93 -40.74
N VAL A 67 -9.28 27.39 -40.12
CA VAL A 67 -9.30 28.13 -38.88
C VAL A 67 -8.60 29.48 -39.02
N ASP A 68 -9.14 30.48 -38.32
CA ASP A 68 -8.60 31.83 -38.22
C ASP A 68 -8.30 32.13 -36.71
N ALA A 69 -7.06 32.46 -36.43
CA ALA A 69 -6.61 32.86 -35.10
C ALA A 69 -6.71 34.38 -34.87
N GLY A 70 -7.38 35.13 -35.72
CA GLY A 70 -7.54 36.59 -35.61
C GLY A 70 -6.38 37.37 -36.22
N ASP A 71 -5.44 36.70 -36.89
CA ASP A 71 -4.30 37.32 -37.58
C ASP A 71 -4.54 37.52 -39.09
N GLY A 72 -5.72 37.16 -39.58
CA GLY A 72 -6.11 37.24 -40.99
C GLY A 72 -5.52 36.14 -41.87
N VAL A 73 -4.86 35.12 -41.28
CA VAL A 73 -4.31 33.97 -41.99
C VAL A 73 -5.22 32.76 -41.82
N GLU A 74 -5.88 32.32 -42.89
CA GLU A 74 -6.63 31.08 -42.88
C GLU A 74 -5.69 29.87 -42.93
N ARG A 75 -5.62 29.08 -41.84
CA ARG A 75 -4.85 27.83 -41.73
C ARG A 75 -5.77 26.64 -41.90
N HIS A 76 -5.28 25.58 -42.51
CA HIS A 76 -6.08 24.35 -42.58
C HIS A 76 -5.44 23.25 -41.67
N VAL A 77 -6.30 22.61 -40.91
CA VAL A 77 -5.91 21.61 -39.90
C VAL A 77 -6.81 20.37 -40.05
N TRP A 78 -6.21 19.19 -40.04
CA TRP A 78 -6.94 17.93 -40.01
C TRP A 78 -7.36 17.60 -38.58
N CYS A 79 -8.64 17.25 -38.40
CA CYS A 79 -9.17 16.87 -37.11
C CYS A 79 -10.04 15.60 -37.21
N GLY A 80 -9.86 14.69 -36.26
CA GLY A 80 -10.65 13.47 -36.13
C GLY A 80 -11.83 13.58 -35.17
N ALA A 81 -12.00 14.70 -34.49
CA ALA A 81 -13.10 14.93 -33.55
C ALA A 81 -14.41 15.16 -34.30
N THR A 82 -15.53 14.83 -33.67
CA THR A 82 -16.89 14.92 -34.25
C THR A 82 -17.79 15.95 -33.56
N ASN A 83 -17.32 16.54 -32.45
CA ASN A 83 -18.10 17.47 -31.62
C ASN A 83 -17.96 18.95 -32.04
N MET A 84 -17.40 19.25 -33.21
CA MET A 84 -17.13 20.58 -33.72
C MET A 84 -18.02 20.97 -34.89
N LYS A 85 -18.25 22.25 -35.05
CA LYS A 85 -18.99 22.87 -36.19
C LYS A 85 -18.36 24.19 -36.62
N ALA A 86 -18.69 24.64 -37.84
CA ALA A 86 -18.30 25.97 -38.28
C ALA A 86 -18.87 27.06 -37.34
N GLY A 87 -18.06 28.03 -37.00
CA GLY A 87 -18.33 29.08 -36.00
C GLY A 87 -17.77 28.81 -34.60
N ASP A 88 -17.46 27.57 -34.25
CA ASP A 88 -16.89 27.23 -32.96
C ASP A 88 -15.50 27.87 -32.78
N ILE A 89 -15.20 28.28 -31.55
CA ILE A 89 -13.88 28.72 -31.15
C ILE A 89 -13.20 27.58 -30.39
N VAL A 90 -11.98 27.21 -30.80
CA VAL A 90 -11.23 26.06 -30.30
C VAL A 90 -9.77 26.42 -30.08
N PRO A 91 -9.03 25.72 -29.20
CA PRO A 91 -7.60 25.89 -29.11
C PRO A 91 -6.90 25.33 -30.36
N LEU A 92 -5.97 26.12 -30.90
CA LEU A 92 -5.10 25.77 -32.01
C LEU A 92 -3.65 25.79 -31.56
N ALA A 93 -2.99 24.64 -31.58
CA ALA A 93 -1.53 24.57 -31.47
C ALA A 93 -0.92 24.85 -32.84
N THR A 94 -0.14 25.92 -32.95
CA THR A 94 0.54 26.36 -34.17
C THR A 94 1.80 25.56 -34.43
N LEU A 95 2.35 25.65 -35.64
CA LEU A 95 3.61 24.96 -35.99
C LEU A 95 4.76 25.40 -35.09
N GLY A 96 5.58 24.47 -34.61
CA GLY A 96 6.68 24.71 -33.68
C GLY A 96 6.28 24.71 -32.20
N THR A 97 5.00 24.53 -31.89
CA THR A 97 4.52 24.38 -30.51
C THR A 97 4.99 23.03 -29.93
N THR A 98 5.52 23.03 -28.71
CA THR A 98 5.76 21.82 -27.93
C THR A 98 4.60 21.64 -26.94
N MET A 99 3.90 20.55 -27.05
CA MET A 99 2.76 20.21 -26.18
C MET A 99 3.25 19.65 -24.82
N PRO A 100 2.43 19.64 -23.77
CA PRO A 100 2.81 19.13 -22.43
C PRO A 100 3.35 17.69 -22.43
N ASN A 101 2.87 16.86 -23.34
CA ASN A 101 3.34 15.48 -23.53
C ASN A 101 4.67 15.36 -24.31
N GLY A 102 5.34 16.48 -24.60
CA GLY A 102 6.60 16.55 -25.35
C GLY A 102 6.44 16.46 -26.88
N MET A 103 5.20 16.41 -27.40
CA MET A 103 4.98 16.35 -28.85
C MET A 103 5.21 17.73 -29.48
N GLU A 104 6.09 17.80 -30.46
CA GLU A 104 6.31 18.99 -31.29
C GLU A 104 5.32 19.02 -32.46
N ILE A 105 4.62 20.13 -32.62
CA ILE A 105 3.63 20.33 -33.69
C ILE A 105 4.37 20.74 -34.97
N ALA A 106 4.55 19.77 -35.85
CA ALA A 106 5.16 19.96 -37.15
C ALA A 106 4.12 19.83 -38.27
N ARG A 107 4.44 20.38 -39.44
CA ARG A 107 3.63 20.19 -40.66
C ARG A 107 3.56 18.70 -40.99
N ARG A 108 2.38 18.13 -41.02
CA ARG A 108 2.15 16.70 -41.30
C ARG A 108 1.14 16.55 -42.41
N GLY A 109 1.50 15.75 -43.42
CA GLY A 109 0.61 15.40 -44.52
C GLY A 109 -0.28 14.20 -44.17
N ILE A 110 -1.58 14.35 -44.37
CA ILE A 110 -2.52 13.22 -44.36
C ILE A 110 -3.01 13.01 -45.82
N LEU A 111 -2.67 11.86 -46.39
CA LEU A 111 -3.01 11.47 -47.78
C LEU A 111 -2.69 12.59 -48.79
N GLY A 112 -1.53 13.20 -48.70
CA GLY A 112 -1.02 14.22 -49.63
C GLY A 112 -1.47 15.65 -49.39
N ILE A 113 -2.22 15.93 -48.31
CA ILE A 113 -2.62 17.29 -47.91
C ILE A 113 -2.02 17.61 -46.54
N ASP A 114 -1.24 18.68 -46.46
CA ASP A 114 -0.55 19.07 -45.21
C ASP A 114 -1.54 19.68 -44.20
N SER A 115 -1.31 19.39 -42.91
CA SER A 115 -1.94 20.08 -41.75
C SER A 115 -0.99 21.15 -41.23
N GLU A 116 -1.50 22.34 -40.93
CA GLU A 116 -0.74 23.50 -40.49
C GLU A 116 -0.90 23.81 -39.01
N GLY A 117 -1.18 22.79 -38.22
CA GLY A 117 -1.35 22.85 -36.77
C GLY A 117 -2.15 21.67 -36.25
N MET A 118 -2.53 21.75 -34.99
CA MET A 118 -3.36 20.78 -34.31
C MET A 118 -4.47 21.49 -33.50
N LEU A 119 -5.71 21.06 -33.65
CA LEU A 119 -6.80 21.46 -32.74
C LEU A 119 -6.74 20.59 -31.50
N CYS A 120 -6.88 21.20 -30.32
CA CYS A 120 -6.61 20.53 -29.06
C CYS A 120 -7.89 20.21 -28.28
N SER A 121 -7.89 19.05 -27.64
CA SER A 121 -8.81 18.66 -26.58
C SER A 121 -8.29 19.12 -25.23
N GLU A 122 -9.04 18.86 -24.16
CA GLU A 122 -8.62 19.12 -22.79
C GLU A 122 -7.38 18.27 -22.42
N VAL A 123 -7.29 17.03 -22.92
CA VAL A 123 -6.16 16.11 -22.65
C VAL A 123 -4.86 16.66 -23.25
N GLU A 124 -4.87 17.11 -24.52
CA GLU A 124 -3.67 17.67 -25.13
C GLU A 124 -3.20 18.96 -24.44
N LEU A 125 -4.11 19.70 -23.81
CA LEU A 125 -3.78 20.89 -23.04
C LEU A 125 -3.36 20.58 -21.60
N GLY A 126 -3.44 19.33 -21.16
CA GLY A 126 -3.15 18.93 -19.79
C GLY A 126 -4.21 19.38 -18.79
N LEU A 127 -5.47 19.58 -19.23
CA LEU A 127 -6.57 20.04 -18.40
C LEU A 127 -7.44 18.90 -17.86
N SER A 128 -7.35 17.70 -18.43
CA SER A 128 -8.11 16.50 -18.05
C SER A 128 -7.39 15.25 -18.49
N ASP A 129 -7.64 14.13 -17.81
CA ASP A 129 -7.17 12.79 -18.23
C ASP A 129 -8.09 12.16 -19.28
N GLU A 130 -9.32 12.65 -19.43
CA GLU A 130 -10.33 12.17 -20.39
C GLU A 130 -10.83 13.30 -21.27
N SER A 131 -11.09 12.99 -22.55
CA SER A 131 -11.64 13.93 -23.51
C SER A 131 -12.65 13.24 -24.43
N SER A 132 -13.81 13.87 -24.61
CA SER A 132 -14.86 13.43 -25.56
C SER A 132 -14.72 14.05 -26.95
N GLY A 133 -13.68 14.86 -27.19
CA GLY A 133 -13.45 15.59 -28.43
C GLY A 133 -12.63 16.86 -28.23
N LEU A 134 -12.78 17.85 -29.12
CA LEU A 134 -12.12 19.15 -28.97
C LEU A 134 -12.71 19.96 -27.81
N LEU A 135 -11.87 20.74 -27.18
CA LEU A 135 -12.32 21.79 -26.26
C LEU A 135 -13.00 22.91 -27.04
N ILE A 136 -14.30 23.10 -26.82
CA ILE A 136 -15.08 24.17 -27.43
C ILE A 136 -15.16 25.33 -26.45
N LEU A 137 -14.63 26.48 -26.86
CA LEU A 137 -14.62 27.69 -26.05
C LEU A 137 -15.92 28.52 -26.29
N PRO A 138 -16.27 29.45 -25.36
CA PRO A 138 -17.40 30.35 -25.55
C PRO A 138 -17.34 31.09 -26.88
N SER A 139 -18.50 31.27 -27.53
CA SER A 139 -18.60 31.84 -28.89
C SER A 139 -18.15 33.31 -29.00
N ASP A 140 -18.10 34.02 -27.89
CA ASP A 140 -17.62 35.41 -27.72
C ASP A 140 -16.15 35.51 -27.33
N SER A 141 -15.42 34.40 -27.28
CA SER A 141 -14.00 34.40 -26.91
C SER A 141 -13.15 35.21 -27.89
N PRO A 142 -12.18 36.02 -27.43
CA PRO A 142 -11.22 36.67 -28.30
C PRO A 142 -10.36 35.68 -29.05
N LEU A 143 -9.97 36.01 -30.27
CA LEU A 143 -9.10 35.15 -31.09
C LEU A 143 -7.62 35.54 -30.89
N GLY A 144 -6.74 34.53 -31.06
CA GLY A 144 -5.28 34.74 -30.98
C GLY A 144 -4.73 34.89 -29.56
N VAL A 145 -5.54 34.68 -28.53
CA VAL A 145 -5.13 34.69 -27.13
C VAL A 145 -4.94 33.28 -26.58
N SER A 146 -4.33 33.16 -25.43
CA SER A 146 -4.22 31.86 -24.76
C SER A 146 -5.61 31.29 -24.39
N PRO A 147 -5.92 30.01 -24.68
CA PRO A 147 -7.15 29.40 -24.23
C PRO A 147 -7.26 29.36 -22.69
N PHE A 148 -6.13 29.31 -21.96
CA PHE A 148 -6.11 29.38 -20.50
C PHE A 148 -6.63 30.73 -19.98
N GLU A 149 -6.30 31.83 -20.65
CA GLU A 149 -6.84 33.17 -20.33
C GLU A 149 -8.36 33.22 -20.55
N VAL A 150 -8.85 32.65 -21.64
CA VAL A 150 -10.29 32.56 -21.93
C VAL A 150 -11.04 31.73 -20.90
N LEU A 151 -10.43 30.65 -20.44
CA LEU A 151 -10.98 29.78 -19.39
C LEU A 151 -10.87 30.41 -17.98
N GLY A 152 -10.16 31.55 -17.85
CA GLY A 152 -9.89 32.17 -16.56
C GLY A 152 -9.02 31.30 -15.65
N MET A 153 -8.17 30.48 -16.26
CA MET A 153 -7.21 29.65 -15.55
C MET A 153 -5.99 30.49 -15.22
N GLU A 154 -5.84 30.80 -13.96
CA GLU A 154 -4.66 31.46 -13.45
C GLU A 154 -3.52 30.46 -13.29
N HIS A 155 -2.30 30.91 -13.46
CA HIS A 155 -1.12 30.13 -13.11
C HIS A 155 -1.13 29.84 -11.61
N ASP A 156 -1.08 28.56 -11.24
CA ASP A 156 -1.12 28.13 -9.86
C ASP A 156 -0.20 26.91 -9.63
N VAL A 157 -0.01 26.57 -8.37
CA VAL A 157 0.73 25.38 -7.95
C VAL A 157 -0.18 24.55 -7.06
N ILE A 158 -0.28 23.26 -7.40
CA ILE A 158 -0.97 22.25 -6.62
C ILE A 158 0.08 21.51 -5.79
N PHE A 159 -0.13 21.43 -4.48
CA PHE A 159 0.59 20.50 -3.63
C PHE A 159 -0.34 19.32 -3.33
N ASP A 160 0.07 18.09 -3.67
CA ASP A 160 -0.62 16.89 -3.20
C ASP A 160 0.00 16.45 -1.87
N LEU A 161 -0.81 16.53 -0.80
CA LEU A 161 -0.36 16.28 0.57
C LEU A 161 -0.81 14.91 1.04
N ASP A 162 0.13 14.11 1.55
CA ASP A 162 -0.18 12.93 2.36
C ASP A 162 -0.41 13.37 3.82
N LEU A 163 -1.68 13.36 4.22
CA LEU A 163 -2.11 13.81 5.54
C LEU A 163 -2.32 12.63 6.46
N THR A 164 -1.67 12.65 7.61
CA THR A 164 -1.90 11.70 8.69
C THR A 164 -3.31 11.83 9.26
N ARG A 165 -3.86 10.75 9.82
CA ARG A 165 -5.27 10.73 10.28
C ARG A 165 -5.56 11.69 11.41
N ASN A 166 -4.56 12.01 12.25
CA ASN A 166 -4.70 12.95 13.36
C ASN A 166 -4.91 14.40 12.88
N ARG A 167 -4.43 14.77 11.69
CA ARG A 167 -4.54 16.13 11.16
C ARG A 167 -5.84 16.33 10.36
N ALA A 168 -6.97 16.13 11.04
CA ALA A 168 -8.30 16.35 10.46
C ALA A 168 -8.48 17.79 9.93
N ASP A 169 -7.96 18.79 10.63
CA ASP A 169 -8.04 20.21 10.27
C ASP A 169 -7.40 20.54 8.92
N CYS A 170 -6.35 19.80 8.52
CA CYS A 170 -5.63 19.98 7.26
C CYS A 170 -6.35 19.40 6.03
N TRP A 171 -7.53 18.77 6.19
CA TRP A 171 -8.39 18.40 5.06
C TRP A 171 -9.16 19.58 4.45
N GLY A 172 -8.80 20.80 4.87
CA GLY A 172 -9.17 22.08 4.27
C GLY A 172 -7.97 23.01 4.21
N HIS A 173 -7.96 23.91 3.22
CA HIS A 173 -6.88 24.90 3.04
C HIS A 173 -6.63 25.74 4.28
N LEU A 174 -7.69 26.03 5.08
CA LEU A 174 -7.59 26.85 6.28
C LEU A 174 -6.67 26.25 7.35
N GLY A 175 -6.72 24.91 7.55
CA GLY A 175 -5.84 24.24 8.49
C GLY A 175 -4.39 24.27 8.03
N VAL A 176 -4.15 23.99 6.75
CA VAL A 176 -2.81 24.07 6.12
C VAL A 176 -2.27 25.51 6.18
N ALA A 177 -3.10 26.49 5.85
CA ALA A 177 -2.71 27.91 5.91
C ALA A 177 -2.38 28.36 7.34
N ARG A 178 -3.05 27.82 8.36
CA ARG A 178 -2.77 28.11 9.78
C ARG A 178 -1.37 27.66 10.17
N ASP A 179 -1.00 26.43 9.82
CA ASP A 179 0.34 25.89 10.09
C ASP A 179 1.42 26.68 9.35
N LEU A 180 1.20 26.98 8.07
CA LEU A 180 2.14 27.80 7.28
C LEU A 180 2.25 29.23 7.82
N ALA A 181 1.14 29.86 8.22
CA ALA A 181 1.15 31.19 8.81
C ALA A 181 1.98 31.21 10.10
N ALA A 182 1.82 30.22 10.97
CA ALA A 182 2.62 30.07 12.17
C ALA A 182 4.11 29.84 11.86
N HIS A 183 4.42 29.00 10.88
CA HIS A 183 5.79 28.72 10.44
C HIS A 183 6.51 29.97 9.91
N PHE A 184 5.85 30.73 9.04
CA PHE A 184 6.44 31.94 8.45
C PHE A 184 6.29 33.20 9.35
N GLY A 185 5.62 33.07 10.49
CA GLY A 185 5.41 34.20 11.41
C GLY A 185 4.51 35.29 10.85
N VAL A 186 3.56 34.96 9.98
CA VAL A 186 2.60 35.86 9.37
C VAL A 186 1.19 35.68 9.93
N ALA A 187 0.31 36.67 9.76
CA ALA A 187 -1.06 36.57 10.24
C ALA A 187 -1.91 35.64 9.36
N LEU A 188 -2.70 34.80 9.99
CA LEU A 188 -3.77 34.03 9.33
C LEU A 188 -4.98 34.98 9.07
N LYS A 189 -5.40 35.10 7.82
CA LYS A 189 -6.55 35.95 7.39
C LYS A 189 -7.85 35.14 7.29
N GLY A 190 -7.73 33.81 7.04
CA GLY A 190 -8.85 32.95 6.74
C GLY A 190 -9.48 33.17 5.35
N PRO A 191 -10.60 32.49 5.04
CA PRO A 191 -11.27 32.66 3.76
C PRO A 191 -11.87 34.04 3.61
N ARG A 192 -11.84 34.60 2.40
CA ARG A 192 -12.38 35.91 2.13
C ARG A 192 -13.91 35.95 2.30
N ILE A 193 -14.41 36.70 3.26
CA ILE A 193 -15.83 36.93 3.50
C ILE A 193 -16.15 38.41 3.24
N VAL A 194 -17.17 38.63 2.41
CA VAL A 194 -17.69 39.97 2.19
C VAL A 194 -18.88 40.21 3.10
N ALA A 195 -18.70 41.07 4.08
CA ALA A 195 -19.75 41.41 5.03
C ALA A 195 -21.02 41.89 4.31
N SER A 196 -22.15 41.40 4.74
CA SER A 196 -23.46 41.83 4.24
C SER A 196 -24.43 41.99 5.40
N ASN A 197 -25.42 42.89 5.21
CA ASN A 197 -26.50 42.97 6.16
C ASN A 197 -27.31 41.66 6.13
N PRO A 198 -27.52 40.99 7.27
CA PRO A 198 -28.37 39.83 7.33
C PRO A 198 -29.81 40.18 6.94
N GLY A 199 -30.48 39.25 6.25
CA GLY A 199 -31.93 39.36 6.02
C GLY A 199 -32.75 39.27 7.30
N ALA A 200 -34.07 39.35 7.18
CA ALA A 200 -34.98 39.18 8.31
C ALA A 200 -34.73 37.84 9.03
N ASN A 201 -35.07 37.79 10.31
CA ASN A 201 -34.95 36.55 11.09
C ASN A 201 -35.84 35.45 10.49
N ARG A 202 -35.24 34.33 10.09
CA ARG A 202 -35.96 33.21 9.51
C ARG A 202 -35.28 31.89 9.95
N ALA A 203 -35.89 31.25 10.93
CA ALA A 203 -35.46 29.96 11.46
C ALA A 203 -36.26 28.81 10.80
N LEU A 204 -35.62 27.70 10.56
CA LEU A 204 -36.25 26.44 10.16
C LEU A 204 -36.16 25.44 11.29
N ASP A 205 -37.20 24.60 11.46
CA ASP A 205 -37.23 23.65 12.58
C ASP A 205 -36.22 22.51 12.37
N VAL A 206 -35.49 22.19 13.45
CA VAL A 206 -34.48 21.11 13.48
C VAL A 206 -34.71 20.25 14.72
N VAL A 207 -34.79 18.93 14.54
CA VAL A 207 -34.89 17.93 15.63
C VAL A 207 -33.77 16.90 15.45
N ILE A 208 -33.02 16.60 16.51
CA ILE A 208 -32.02 15.53 16.54
C ILE A 208 -32.51 14.40 17.45
N ASP A 209 -32.91 13.27 16.85
CA ASP A 209 -33.32 12.06 17.59
C ASP A 209 -32.16 11.11 17.88
N ALA A 210 -31.01 11.30 17.21
CA ALA A 210 -29.80 10.50 17.37
C ALA A 210 -28.65 11.35 17.95
N PRO A 211 -28.73 11.77 19.23
CA PRO A 211 -27.79 12.73 19.82
C PRO A 211 -26.36 12.21 19.96
N GLU A 212 -26.13 10.89 19.98
CA GLU A 212 -24.78 10.30 20.05
C GLU A 212 -24.08 10.33 18.70
N GLN A 213 -24.82 10.26 17.59
CA GLN A 213 -24.30 10.23 16.23
C GLN A 213 -24.23 11.63 15.60
N CYS A 214 -25.12 12.55 16.02
CA CYS A 214 -25.16 13.94 15.56
C CYS A 214 -24.96 14.89 16.74
N GLY A 215 -23.77 15.45 16.87
CA GLY A 215 -23.44 16.41 17.92
C GLY A 215 -23.91 17.82 17.64
N SER A 216 -23.95 18.22 16.37
CA SER A 216 -24.45 19.55 15.96
C SER A 216 -25.07 19.48 14.58
N PHE A 217 -26.22 20.16 14.42
CA PHE A 217 -26.88 20.31 13.14
C PHE A 217 -27.41 21.75 13.01
N THR A 218 -26.93 22.45 11.99
CA THR A 218 -27.24 23.84 11.77
C THR A 218 -27.84 24.04 10.40
N ILE A 219 -28.93 24.78 10.31
CA ILE A 219 -29.54 25.20 9.05
C ILE A 219 -29.56 26.70 8.96
N SER A 220 -29.01 27.23 7.86
CA SER A 220 -29.07 28.64 7.50
C SER A 220 -29.98 28.85 6.29
N TYR A 221 -30.90 29.82 6.36
CA TYR A 221 -31.82 30.13 5.26
C TYR A 221 -31.23 31.20 4.35
N ILE A 222 -31.27 30.98 3.02
CA ILE A 222 -30.76 31.86 2.00
C ILE A 222 -31.85 32.08 0.94
N SER A 223 -32.12 33.35 0.58
CA SER A 223 -33.07 33.70 -0.49
C SER A 223 -32.39 34.49 -1.59
N GLY A 224 -33.11 34.73 -2.72
CA GLY A 224 -32.59 35.48 -3.85
C GLY A 224 -31.59 34.68 -4.69
N VAL A 225 -31.75 33.36 -4.75
CA VAL A 225 -30.89 32.45 -5.48
C VAL A 225 -31.42 32.27 -6.91
N SER A 226 -30.50 32.10 -7.85
CA SER A 226 -30.75 31.68 -9.22
C SER A 226 -29.72 30.64 -9.59
N VAL A 227 -30.13 29.40 -9.81
CA VAL A 227 -29.23 28.30 -10.15
C VAL A 227 -28.77 28.44 -11.60
N GLY A 228 -27.47 28.40 -11.81
CA GLY A 228 -26.85 28.57 -13.13
C GLY A 228 -25.38 28.18 -13.13
N PRO A 229 -24.63 28.51 -14.18
CA PRO A 229 -23.20 28.22 -14.25
C PRO A 229 -22.42 28.97 -13.17
N SER A 230 -21.38 28.31 -12.66
CA SER A 230 -20.43 28.90 -11.70
C SER A 230 -19.56 29.99 -12.33
N PRO A 231 -19.02 30.91 -11.54
CA PRO A 231 -17.93 31.76 -11.98
C PRO A 231 -16.74 30.90 -12.47
N ARG A 232 -16.09 31.33 -13.56
CA ARG A 232 -14.99 30.55 -14.15
C ARG A 232 -13.88 30.19 -13.17
N TRP A 233 -13.50 31.12 -12.31
CA TRP A 233 -12.45 30.89 -11.30
C TRP A 233 -12.85 29.80 -10.28
N VAL A 234 -14.13 29.69 -9.91
CA VAL A 234 -14.64 28.62 -9.02
C VAL A 234 -14.52 27.27 -9.74
N ALA A 235 -15.04 27.18 -10.97
CA ALA A 235 -14.97 25.95 -11.76
C ALA A 235 -13.51 25.51 -12.00
N SER A 236 -12.61 26.45 -12.30
CA SER A 236 -11.18 26.18 -12.49
C SER A 236 -10.51 25.65 -11.20
N ARG A 237 -10.75 26.28 -10.05
CA ARG A 237 -10.19 25.81 -8.77
C ARG A 237 -10.70 24.42 -8.40
N LEU A 238 -11.99 24.15 -8.59
CA LEU A 238 -12.56 22.83 -8.36
C LEU A 238 -11.91 21.78 -9.27
N ALA A 239 -11.75 22.09 -10.56
CA ALA A 239 -11.08 21.19 -11.51
C ALA A 239 -9.63 20.87 -11.09
N HIS A 240 -8.84 21.87 -10.71
CA HIS A 240 -7.48 21.69 -10.18
C HIS A 240 -7.45 20.83 -8.90
N LEU A 241 -8.49 20.91 -8.08
CA LEU A 241 -8.65 20.11 -6.87
C LEU A 241 -9.31 18.74 -7.10
N GLY A 242 -9.53 18.37 -8.37
CA GLY A 242 -10.07 17.06 -8.77
C GLY A 242 -11.60 16.94 -8.69
N MET A 243 -12.33 18.06 -8.63
CA MET A 243 -13.78 18.09 -8.57
C MET A 243 -14.40 18.68 -9.85
N ARG A 244 -15.43 18.03 -10.38
CA ARG A 244 -16.16 18.55 -11.53
C ARG A 244 -17.13 19.67 -11.11
N SER A 245 -17.12 20.77 -11.84
CA SER A 245 -18.11 21.84 -11.69
C SER A 245 -19.51 21.36 -12.15
N ILE A 246 -20.55 21.72 -11.38
CA ILE A 246 -21.96 21.31 -11.61
C ILE A 246 -22.81 22.56 -11.82
N ASN A 247 -22.98 23.40 -10.80
CA ASN A 247 -23.67 24.67 -10.85
C ASN A 247 -23.18 25.57 -9.72
N ASN A 248 -23.53 26.84 -9.77
CA ASN A 248 -23.05 27.85 -8.82
C ASN A 248 -23.34 27.57 -7.33
N VAL A 249 -24.41 26.83 -7.03
CA VAL A 249 -24.78 26.49 -5.65
C VAL A 249 -23.95 25.30 -5.16
N VAL A 250 -23.90 24.21 -5.94
CA VAL A 250 -23.13 23.01 -5.58
C VAL A 250 -21.64 23.33 -5.53
N ASP A 251 -21.14 24.10 -6.49
CA ASP A 251 -19.74 24.46 -6.58
C ASP A 251 -19.30 25.39 -5.44
N ALA A 252 -20.17 26.34 -5.03
CA ALA A 252 -19.92 27.14 -3.83
C ALA A 252 -19.84 26.27 -2.57
N SER A 253 -20.71 25.27 -2.43
CA SER A 253 -20.68 24.28 -1.34
C SER A 253 -19.36 23.50 -1.34
N ASN A 254 -18.99 22.96 -2.48
CA ASN A 254 -17.76 22.17 -2.64
C ASN A 254 -16.51 23.02 -2.34
N LEU A 255 -16.44 24.26 -2.85
CA LEU A 255 -15.29 25.11 -2.61
C LEU A 255 -15.16 25.51 -1.13
N VAL A 256 -16.27 25.82 -0.46
CA VAL A 256 -16.29 26.10 1.00
C VAL A 256 -15.78 24.90 1.78
N MET A 257 -16.23 23.70 1.45
CA MET A 257 -15.75 22.47 2.08
C MET A 257 -14.23 22.29 1.91
N LEU A 258 -13.70 22.52 0.70
CA LEU A 258 -12.26 22.41 0.41
C LEU A 258 -11.46 23.54 1.10
N GLU A 259 -12.02 24.72 1.23
CA GLU A 259 -11.38 25.85 1.93
C GLU A 259 -11.35 25.67 3.46
N THR A 260 -12.49 25.28 4.07
CA THR A 260 -12.71 25.37 5.52
C THR A 260 -12.72 24.02 6.26
N ASN A 261 -12.66 22.91 5.56
CA ASN A 261 -12.89 21.56 6.11
C ASN A 261 -14.31 21.35 6.70
N GLN A 262 -15.28 22.20 6.34
CA GLN A 262 -16.67 22.10 6.77
C GLN A 262 -17.53 21.68 5.58
N PRO A 263 -17.90 20.38 5.44
CA PRO A 263 -18.88 19.98 4.47
C PRO A 263 -20.22 20.65 4.77
N ASN A 264 -20.88 21.09 3.73
CA ASN A 264 -22.21 21.69 3.79
C ASN A 264 -23.06 21.15 2.64
N HIS A 265 -24.38 21.16 2.80
CA HIS A 265 -25.31 20.71 1.79
C HIS A 265 -26.45 21.71 1.62
N ALA A 266 -26.80 22.01 0.38
CA ALA A 266 -27.86 22.96 0.07
C ALA A 266 -29.12 22.19 -0.38
N TYR A 267 -30.22 22.35 0.35
CA TYR A 267 -31.53 21.85 0.00
C TYR A 267 -32.38 22.99 -0.59
N ASP A 268 -33.33 22.64 -1.47
CA ASP A 268 -34.40 23.56 -1.85
C ASP A 268 -35.33 23.79 -0.65
N ALA A 269 -35.34 25.01 -0.11
CA ALA A 269 -36.09 25.33 1.09
C ALA A 269 -37.61 25.36 0.89
N ASP A 270 -38.08 25.37 -0.35
CA ASP A 270 -39.50 25.23 -0.68
C ASP A 270 -39.92 23.74 -0.73
N VAL A 271 -38.96 22.81 -0.83
CA VAL A 271 -39.18 21.36 -0.79
C VAL A 271 -38.97 20.83 0.64
N VAL A 272 -37.86 21.20 1.28
CA VAL A 272 -37.51 20.75 2.64
C VAL A 272 -37.41 21.98 3.56
N SER A 273 -38.46 22.21 4.36
CA SER A 273 -38.58 23.37 5.23
C SER A 273 -38.38 23.06 6.72
N SER A 274 -38.21 21.81 7.10
CA SER A 274 -37.90 21.35 8.45
C SER A 274 -37.02 20.10 8.40
N PHE A 275 -36.22 19.85 9.43
CA PHE A 275 -35.21 18.81 9.43
C PHE A 275 -35.28 17.91 10.65
N ARG A 276 -35.09 16.60 10.44
CA ARG A 276 -35.02 15.63 11.52
C ARG A 276 -33.80 14.70 11.25
N VAL A 277 -32.90 14.59 12.22
CA VAL A 277 -31.75 13.70 12.15
C VAL A 277 -31.98 12.49 13.02
N ARG A 278 -32.07 11.30 12.43
CA ARG A 278 -32.38 10.03 13.09
C ARG A 278 -31.63 8.85 12.49
N LEU A 279 -31.61 7.75 13.21
CA LEU A 279 -31.19 6.48 12.61
C LEU A 279 -32.27 5.95 11.66
N SER A 280 -31.84 5.14 10.70
CA SER A 280 -32.75 4.51 9.73
C SER A 280 -33.65 3.45 10.41
N ASN A 281 -34.83 3.21 9.81
CA ASN A 281 -35.72 2.13 10.23
C ASN A 281 -35.37 0.81 9.51
N ALA A 282 -35.79 -0.31 10.06
CA ALA A 282 -35.61 -1.60 9.43
C ALA A 282 -36.31 -1.66 8.04
N GLY A 283 -35.57 -2.01 7.02
CA GLY A 283 -36.06 -2.12 5.62
C GLY A 283 -36.24 -0.78 4.91
N GLU A 284 -35.78 0.32 5.48
CA GLU A 284 -35.79 1.64 4.85
C GLU A 284 -34.80 1.68 3.68
N THR A 285 -35.18 2.42 2.64
CA THR A 285 -34.32 2.60 1.44
C THR A 285 -34.16 4.08 1.15
N LEU A 286 -33.03 4.45 0.54
CA LEU A 286 -32.74 5.81 0.09
C LEU A 286 -32.17 5.75 -1.33
N THR A 287 -32.67 6.61 -2.24
CA THR A 287 -32.09 6.77 -3.57
C THR A 287 -31.15 7.97 -3.54
N THR A 288 -29.85 7.70 -3.57
CA THR A 288 -28.80 8.72 -3.48
C THR A 288 -28.60 9.47 -4.80
N LEU A 289 -27.88 10.62 -4.77
CA LEU A 289 -27.61 11.50 -5.92
C LEU A 289 -26.95 10.79 -7.13
N ASP A 290 -26.31 9.64 -6.92
CA ASP A 290 -25.76 8.77 -7.98
C ASP A 290 -26.84 7.91 -8.67
N GLY A 291 -28.11 8.08 -8.31
CA GLY A 291 -29.25 7.36 -8.87
C GLY A 291 -29.43 5.92 -8.37
N GLN A 292 -28.64 5.48 -7.39
CA GLN A 292 -28.72 4.12 -6.85
C GLN A 292 -29.61 4.08 -5.62
N THR A 293 -30.54 3.10 -5.58
CA THR A 293 -31.37 2.82 -4.40
C THR A 293 -30.61 1.88 -3.47
N ARG A 294 -30.40 2.31 -2.23
CA ARG A 294 -29.64 1.59 -1.18
C ARG A 294 -30.55 1.07 -0.10
N ASN A 295 -30.34 -0.18 0.31
CA ASN A 295 -30.96 -0.74 1.49
C ASN A 295 -30.18 -0.26 2.72
N LEU A 296 -30.84 0.44 3.61
CA LEU A 296 -30.21 1.03 4.79
C LEU A 296 -30.09 0.02 5.95
N HIS A 297 -29.04 0.19 6.73
CA HIS A 297 -28.82 -0.54 7.97
C HIS A 297 -29.31 0.27 9.16
N ALA A 298 -29.78 -0.37 10.22
CA ALA A 298 -30.33 0.29 11.41
C ALA A 298 -29.38 1.31 12.09
N ASP A 299 -28.07 1.21 11.84
CA ASP A 299 -27.06 2.15 12.34
C ASP A 299 -26.76 3.30 11.37
N ASP A 300 -27.41 3.35 10.20
CA ASP A 300 -27.20 4.43 9.25
C ASP A 300 -27.93 5.68 9.73
N LEU A 301 -27.19 6.80 9.77
CA LEU A 301 -27.73 8.09 10.17
C LEU A 301 -28.37 8.78 8.96
N LEU A 302 -29.60 9.23 9.10
CA LEU A 302 -30.35 9.92 8.06
C LEU A 302 -30.66 11.35 8.45
N ILE A 303 -30.61 12.22 7.46
CA ILE A 303 -31.28 13.52 7.48
C ILE A 303 -32.63 13.32 6.80
N CYS A 304 -33.70 13.70 7.47
CA CYS A 304 -35.06 13.54 6.99
C CYS A 304 -35.77 14.90 6.91
N ASP A 305 -36.73 15.03 5.99
CA ASP A 305 -37.71 16.10 6.08
C ASP A 305 -38.52 15.95 7.38
N GLY A 306 -38.47 16.97 8.23
CA GLY A 306 -39.13 16.96 9.55
C GLY A 306 -40.63 16.83 9.52
N SER A 307 -41.29 17.22 8.40
CA SER A 307 -42.75 17.17 8.24
C SER A 307 -43.22 15.78 7.79
N THR A 308 -42.52 15.12 6.90
CA THR A 308 -42.89 13.82 6.31
C THR A 308 -42.14 12.65 6.94
N ASN A 309 -41.02 12.91 7.62
CA ASN A 309 -40.09 11.94 8.19
C ASN A 309 -39.44 11.03 7.12
N VAL A 310 -39.44 11.45 5.83
CA VAL A 310 -38.78 10.78 4.71
C VAL A 310 -37.32 11.19 4.66
N GLY A 311 -36.40 10.24 4.43
CA GLY A 311 -34.97 10.51 4.27
C GLY A 311 -34.68 11.40 3.06
N VAL A 312 -33.93 12.48 3.27
CA VAL A 312 -33.45 13.41 2.26
C VAL A 312 -31.93 13.38 2.12
N GLY A 313 -31.25 12.52 2.87
CA GLY A 313 -29.82 12.29 2.75
C GLY A 313 -29.29 11.25 3.73
N LEU A 314 -28.25 10.53 3.30
CA LEU A 314 -27.40 9.72 4.16
C LEU A 314 -26.39 10.67 4.81
N ALA A 315 -26.57 10.93 6.11
CA ALA A 315 -25.89 11.99 6.84
C ALA A 315 -24.35 11.92 6.67
N GLY A 316 -23.75 13.02 6.28
CA GLY A 316 -22.32 13.15 6.09
C GLY A 316 -21.73 12.34 4.93
N VAL A 317 -22.55 11.64 4.13
CA VAL A 317 -22.10 10.78 3.03
C VAL A 317 -22.61 11.29 1.69
N MET A 318 -23.93 11.30 1.46
CA MET A 318 -24.52 11.69 0.17
C MET A 318 -26.00 12.08 0.31
N GLY A 319 -26.41 13.16 -0.37
CA GLY A 319 -27.80 13.60 -0.41
C GLY A 319 -28.71 12.64 -1.20
N ASP A 320 -30.01 12.82 -1.02
CA ASP A 320 -31.06 12.14 -1.79
C ASP A 320 -31.31 12.83 -3.12
N LEU A 321 -31.67 12.05 -4.14
CA LEU A 321 -31.95 12.53 -5.50
C LEU A 321 -33.19 13.45 -5.57
N HIS A 322 -34.20 13.23 -4.70
CA HIS A 322 -35.48 13.95 -4.78
C HIS A 322 -35.46 15.31 -4.07
N SER A 323 -34.49 15.54 -3.20
CA SER A 323 -34.29 16.82 -2.50
C SER A 323 -33.22 17.72 -3.16
N GLU A 324 -32.74 17.33 -4.34
CA GLU A 324 -31.73 18.07 -5.10
C GLU A 324 -32.25 19.42 -5.56
N ILE A 325 -31.35 20.41 -5.55
CA ILE A 325 -31.62 21.75 -6.11
C ILE A 325 -31.78 21.67 -7.64
N THR A 326 -32.71 22.46 -8.16
CA THR A 326 -33.04 22.52 -9.59
C THR A 326 -32.89 23.95 -10.13
N GLU A 327 -32.98 24.13 -11.43
CA GLU A 327 -32.97 25.47 -12.05
C GLU A 327 -34.12 26.38 -11.57
N LYS A 328 -35.14 25.83 -10.91
CA LYS A 328 -36.29 26.56 -10.35
C LYS A 328 -36.10 26.99 -8.91
N THR A 329 -35.05 26.49 -8.24
CA THR A 329 -34.77 26.78 -6.83
C THR A 329 -34.39 28.24 -6.65
N THR A 330 -35.11 28.95 -5.77
CA THR A 330 -34.89 30.37 -5.45
C THR A 330 -34.54 30.61 -4.01
N THR A 331 -34.69 29.60 -3.16
CA THR A 331 -34.43 29.64 -1.74
C THR A 331 -33.68 28.39 -1.29
N LEU A 332 -32.70 28.53 -0.39
CA LEU A 332 -31.90 27.41 0.09
C LEU A 332 -32.01 27.27 1.61
N ALA A 333 -32.04 26.03 2.07
CA ALA A 333 -31.70 25.62 3.42
C ALA A 333 -30.28 25.03 3.38
N LEU A 334 -29.29 25.77 3.90
CA LEU A 334 -27.90 25.36 3.90
C LEU A 334 -27.60 24.64 5.23
N GLU A 335 -27.32 23.35 5.12
CA GLU A 335 -26.85 22.50 6.21
C GLU A 335 -25.38 22.72 6.50
N SER A 336 -25.02 22.76 7.79
CA SER A 336 -23.67 22.59 8.29
C SER A 336 -23.75 21.78 9.59
N ALA A 337 -23.09 20.62 9.64
CA ALA A 337 -23.25 19.69 10.75
C ALA A 337 -21.90 19.23 11.31
N TRP A 338 -21.98 18.66 12.51
CA TRP A 338 -20.95 17.81 13.08
C TRP A 338 -21.56 16.45 13.38
N PHE A 339 -21.00 15.40 12.78
CA PHE A 339 -21.38 14.02 13.03
C PHE A 339 -20.23 13.28 13.72
N SER A 340 -20.57 12.31 14.56
CA SER A 340 -19.58 11.41 15.14
C SER A 340 -18.85 10.67 14.02
N PRO A 341 -17.49 10.63 14.03
CA PRO A 341 -16.69 10.08 12.93
C PRO A 341 -16.98 8.62 12.58
N ASP A 342 -17.09 7.75 13.59
CA ASP A 342 -17.22 6.30 13.37
C ASP A 342 -18.50 5.90 12.64
N PRO A 343 -19.71 6.37 13.00
CA PRO A 343 -20.93 6.07 12.26
C PRO A 343 -20.85 6.46 10.77
N ILE A 344 -20.28 7.62 10.47
CA ILE A 344 -20.12 8.07 9.07
C ILE A 344 -19.16 7.14 8.31
N ARG A 345 -18.04 6.79 8.92
CA ARG A 345 -17.08 5.84 8.35
C ARG A 345 -17.71 4.50 8.07
N TYR A 346 -18.47 3.94 9.01
CA TYR A 346 -19.11 2.63 8.82
C TYR A 346 -20.19 2.66 7.75
N SER A 347 -21.01 3.72 7.69
CA SER A 347 -21.99 3.90 6.62
C SER A 347 -21.34 4.05 5.27
N ALA A 348 -20.27 4.85 5.14
CA ALA A 348 -19.53 5.04 3.91
C ALA A 348 -18.93 3.70 3.37
N ILE A 349 -18.32 2.90 4.27
CA ILE A 349 -17.76 1.58 3.92
C ILE A 349 -18.87 0.61 3.52
N ARG A 350 -19.97 0.54 4.29
CA ARG A 350 -21.10 -0.38 4.07
C ARG A 350 -21.74 -0.19 2.70
N HIS A 351 -21.91 1.07 2.31
CA HIS A 351 -22.54 1.42 1.04
C HIS A 351 -21.57 1.58 -0.12
N GLY A 352 -20.25 1.42 0.10
CA GLY A 352 -19.20 1.63 -0.90
C GLY A 352 -19.13 3.08 -1.40
N LEU A 353 -19.54 4.05 -0.56
CA LEU A 353 -19.58 5.47 -0.87
C LEU A 353 -18.46 6.21 -0.15
N ARG A 354 -17.45 6.63 -0.89
CA ARG A 354 -16.39 7.48 -0.37
C ARG A 354 -16.44 8.86 -1.02
N SER A 355 -17.22 9.76 -0.40
CA SER A 355 -17.36 11.14 -0.87
C SER A 355 -16.34 12.07 -0.17
N GLU A 356 -16.09 13.25 -0.74
CA GLU A 356 -15.27 14.29 -0.13
C GLU A 356 -15.83 14.74 1.23
N ALA A 357 -17.14 14.71 1.41
CA ALA A 357 -17.78 14.99 2.68
C ALA A 357 -17.50 13.87 3.70
N SER A 358 -17.72 12.58 3.33
CA SER A 358 -17.49 11.46 4.23
C SER A 358 -16.04 11.34 4.69
N ILE A 359 -15.08 11.64 3.82
CA ILE A 359 -13.65 11.68 4.15
C ILE A 359 -13.36 12.70 5.25
N ARG A 360 -14.04 13.84 5.27
CA ARG A 360 -13.86 14.89 6.29
C ARG A 360 -14.57 14.54 7.59
N PHE A 361 -15.82 14.14 7.52
CA PHE A 361 -16.59 13.76 8.70
C PHE A 361 -15.99 12.55 9.44
N GLU A 362 -15.50 11.53 8.71
CA GLU A 362 -14.87 10.36 9.34
C GLU A 362 -13.55 10.67 10.09
N ARG A 363 -12.98 11.87 9.85
CA ARG A 363 -11.76 12.34 10.53
C ARG A 363 -12.04 13.37 11.61
N GLY A 364 -13.17 14.04 11.51
CA GLY A 364 -13.62 15.09 12.40
C GLY A 364 -13.60 16.47 11.71
N THR A 365 -14.71 17.18 11.89
CA THR A 365 -14.90 18.58 11.46
C THR A 365 -15.01 19.49 12.68
N ASP A 366 -14.98 20.80 12.48
CA ASP A 366 -15.18 21.77 13.55
C ASP A 366 -16.68 22.07 13.73
N PRO A 367 -17.31 21.73 14.87
CA PRO A 367 -18.72 22.05 15.11
C PRO A 367 -19.03 23.53 15.14
N ASN A 368 -18.01 24.41 15.26
CA ASN A 368 -18.17 25.85 15.32
C ASN A 368 -17.93 26.55 13.97
N ALA A 369 -17.54 25.82 12.91
CA ALA A 369 -17.22 26.41 11.61
C ALA A 369 -18.45 26.84 10.78
N TRP A 370 -19.67 26.47 11.16
CA TRP A 370 -20.89 26.64 10.36
C TRP A 370 -21.16 28.09 9.96
N GLN A 371 -20.92 29.08 10.85
CA GLN A 371 -21.17 30.49 10.54
C GLN A 371 -20.21 30.98 9.47
N GLN A 372 -18.91 30.74 9.63
CA GLN A 372 -17.89 31.10 8.64
C GLN A 372 -18.15 30.42 7.27
N ALA A 373 -18.56 29.13 7.28
CA ALA A 373 -18.91 28.39 6.09
C ALA A 373 -20.12 29.01 5.37
N ALA A 374 -21.21 29.34 6.09
CA ALA A 374 -22.40 29.96 5.51
C ALA A 374 -22.10 31.38 4.93
N GLU A 375 -21.34 32.21 5.64
CA GLU A 375 -20.93 33.54 5.17
C GLU A 375 -20.03 33.44 3.93
N ARG A 376 -19.10 32.50 3.91
CA ARG A 376 -18.25 32.23 2.73
C ARG A 376 -19.05 31.72 1.54
N PHE A 377 -19.98 30.80 1.77
CA PHE A 377 -20.88 30.27 0.75
C PHE A 377 -21.64 31.40 0.05
N VAL A 378 -22.28 32.29 0.81
CA VAL A 378 -23.03 33.42 0.24
C VAL A 378 -22.11 34.44 -0.44
N THR A 379 -20.89 34.64 0.07
CA THR A 379 -19.87 35.49 -0.58
C THR A 379 -19.53 34.99 -1.98
N ILE A 380 -19.38 33.67 -2.17
CA ILE A 380 -19.13 33.04 -3.48
C ILE A 380 -20.37 33.14 -4.34
N LEU A 381 -21.54 32.76 -3.80
CA LEU A 381 -22.81 32.71 -4.53
C LEU A 381 -23.21 34.08 -5.09
N ARG A 382 -22.97 35.17 -4.38
CA ARG A 382 -23.28 36.54 -4.80
C ARG A 382 -22.58 36.99 -6.08
N GLN A 383 -21.58 36.32 -6.53
CA GLN A 383 -20.95 36.67 -7.81
C GLN A 383 -21.85 36.31 -9.01
N THR A 384 -22.73 35.32 -8.85
CA THR A 384 -23.73 34.94 -9.86
C THR A 384 -25.15 35.31 -9.43
N CYS A 385 -25.38 35.45 -8.12
CA CYS A 385 -26.66 35.80 -7.51
C CYS A 385 -26.49 37.05 -6.66
N PRO A 386 -26.39 38.28 -7.22
CA PRO A 386 -26.15 39.51 -6.45
C PRO A 386 -27.21 39.78 -5.37
N ASP A 387 -28.42 39.27 -5.57
CA ASP A 387 -29.55 39.41 -4.65
C ASP A 387 -29.61 38.33 -3.57
N ALA A 388 -28.62 37.42 -3.52
CA ALA A 388 -28.59 36.38 -2.50
C ALA A 388 -28.40 36.99 -1.09
N ILE A 389 -29.30 36.65 -0.18
CA ILE A 389 -29.35 37.14 1.20
C ILE A 389 -29.25 35.98 2.17
N LEU A 390 -28.24 35.97 3.03
CA LEU A 390 -28.20 35.13 4.22
C LEU A 390 -29.09 35.72 5.29
N HIS A 391 -30.11 34.99 5.72
CA HIS A 391 -31.05 35.45 6.74
C HIS A 391 -30.50 35.29 8.16
N ALA A 392 -30.85 36.19 9.05
CA ALA A 392 -30.61 36.01 10.48
C ALA A 392 -31.45 34.86 11.04
N GLY A 393 -31.03 34.30 12.20
CA GLY A 393 -31.78 33.27 12.89
C GLY A 393 -31.54 31.85 12.36
N ALA A 394 -30.29 31.55 11.95
CA ALA A 394 -29.88 30.18 11.71
C ALA A 394 -30.28 29.29 12.91
N THR A 395 -30.90 28.15 12.64
CA THR A 395 -31.23 27.18 13.69
C THR A 395 -30.03 26.27 13.93
N ALA A 396 -29.38 26.43 15.06
CA ALA A 396 -28.26 25.60 15.48
C ALA A 396 -28.67 24.75 16.68
N VAL A 397 -28.78 23.45 16.49
CA VAL A 397 -29.08 22.49 17.57
C VAL A 397 -27.80 21.74 17.91
N GLN A 398 -27.44 21.77 19.21
CA GLN A 398 -26.28 21.03 19.72
C GLN A 398 -26.74 20.00 20.74
N THR A 399 -26.10 18.84 20.79
CA THR A 399 -26.33 17.78 21.75
C THR A 399 -25.12 17.63 22.69
N SER A 400 -25.23 16.77 23.68
CA SER A 400 -24.14 16.50 24.64
C SER A 400 -22.89 15.85 24.00
N SER A 401 -23.01 15.28 22.82
CA SER A 401 -21.88 14.70 22.08
C SER A 401 -21.13 15.73 21.21
N CYS A 402 -21.61 16.96 21.12
CA CYS A 402 -20.91 18.01 20.40
C CYS A 402 -19.56 18.31 21.09
N PRO A 403 -18.44 18.26 20.38
CA PRO A 403 -17.13 18.58 20.96
C PRO A 403 -17.07 19.99 21.52
N VAL A 404 -16.47 20.09 22.70
CA VAL A 404 -16.18 21.38 23.37
C VAL A 404 -14.66 21.53 23.53
N PRO A 405 -14.14 22.74 23.65
CA PRO A 405 -12.72 22.97 23.91
C PRO A 405 -12.26 22.22 25.18
N VAL A 406 -11.13 21.52 25.09
CA VAL A 406 -10.54 20.76 26.19
C VAL A 406 -9.32 21.49 26.75
N SER A 407 -9.13 21.49 28.08
CA SER A 407 -7.93 22.04 28.70
C SER A 407 -6.91 20.92 28.93
N VAL A 408 -5.68 21.13 28.45
CA VAL A 408 -4.56 20.21 28.61
C VAL A 408 -3.38 20.94 29.20
N ASP A 409 -2.76 20.35 30.23
CA ASP A 409 -1.57 20.89 30.89
C ASP A 409 -0.30 20.14 30.42
N VAL A 410 0.77 20.89 30.14
CA VAL A 410 2.08 20.32 29.84
C VAL A 410 3.18 21.07 30.59
N SER A 411 4.06 20.36 31.33
CA SER A 411 5.19 20.99 31.99
C SER A 411 6.41 21.14 31.07
N VAL A 412 7.15 22.22 31.24
CA VAL A 412 8.42 22.46 30.50
C VAL A 412 9.41 21.30 30.73
N ASN A 413 9.47 20.77 31.95
CA ASN A 413 10.34 19.63 32.26
C ASN A 413 9.92 18.35 31.50
N ARG A 414 8.62 18.15 31.26
CA ARG A 414 8.12 17.03 30.47
C ARG A 414 8.48 17.18 29.00
N ILE A 415 8.37 18.40 28.46
CA ILE A 415 8.82 18.73 27.09
C ILE A 415 10.31 18.43 26.94
N GLU A 416 11.14 18.94 27.85
CA GLU A 416 12.60 18.72 27.85
C GLU A 416 12.95 17.23 27.96
N ALA A 417 12.29 16.50 28.86
CA ALA A 417 12.53 15.07 29.04
C ALA A 417 12.21 14.24 27.78
N LEU A 418 11.19 14.63 27.01
CA LEU A 418 10.80 13.90 25.81
C LEU A 418 11.63 14.32 24.59
N LEU A 419 11.83 15.64 24.39
CA LEU A 419 12.53 16.17 23.21
C LEU A 419 14.07 16.21 23.39
N GLY A 420 14.57 16.09 24.61
CA GLY A 420 16.01 16.23 24.90
C GLY A 420 16.55 17.65 24.72
N THR A 421 15.66 18.64 24.57
CA THR A 421 15.98 20.05 24.38
C THR A 421 15.03 20.90 25.22
N ARG A 422 15.59 21.86 25.98
CA ARG A 422 14.79 22.78 26.78
C ARG A 422 14.17 23.86 25.90
N ILE A 423 12.86 24.02 26.02
CA ILE A 423 12.07 25.08 25.38
C ILE A 423 11.37 25.84 26.49
N GLU A 424 11.64 27.14 26.63
CA GLU A 424 11.07 27.95 27.71
C GLU A 424 9.55 28.13 27.54
N ALA A 425 8.84 28.29 28.66
CA ALA A 425 7.38 28.32 28.70
C ALA A 425 6.78 29.42 27.80
N GLU A 426 7.42 30.59 27.74
CA GLU A 426 7.00 31.69 26.87
C GLU A 426 7.06 31.30 25.39
N ARG A 427 8.08 30.55 24.99
CA ARG A 427 8.20 30.04 23.61
C ARG A 427 7.15 28.98 23.30
N VAL A 428 6.86 28.09 24.26
CA VAL A 428 5.79 27.08 24.15
C VAL A 428 4.44 27.78 23.94
N VAL A 429 4.11 28.77 24.79
CA VAL A 429 2.87 29.54 24.66
C VAL A 429 2.79 30.27 23.33
N LEU A 430 3.90 30.89 22.88
CA LEU A 430 3.94 31.58 21.58
C LEU A 430 3.63 30.60 20.43
N ILE A 431 4.24 29.42 20.43
CA ILE A 431 4.01 28.39 19.42
C ILE A 431 2.55 27.95 19.42
N LEU A 432 2.02 27.51 20.56
CA LEU A 432 0.66 27.02 20.66
C LEU A 432 -0.39 28.08 20.27
N ASN A 433 -0.19 29.33 20.70
CA ASN A 433 -1.09 30.42 20.33
C ASN A 433 -1.03 30.75 18.83
N SER A 434 0.14 30.60 18.18
CA SER A 434 0.26 30.87 16.74
C SER A 434 -0.55 29.91 15.87
N ILE A 435 -0.83 28.69 16.37
CA ILE A 435 -1.66 27.69 15.70
C ILE A 435 -3.10 27.63 16.24
N GLY A 436 -3.49 28.62 17.05
CA GLY A 436 -4.88 28.84 17.48
C GLY A 436 -5.29 28.16 18.78
N PHE A 437 -4.34 27.62 19.58
CA PHE A 437 -4.61 27.21 20.95
C PHE A 437 -4.63 28.47 21.85
N ALA A 438 -5.46 28.46 22.87
CA ALA A 438 -5.45 29.55 23.87
C ALA A 438 -4.60 29.09 25.07
N SER A 439 -3.32 29.48 25.08
CA SER A 439 -2.37 28.95 26.04
C SER A 439 -1.89 30.02 27.01
N THR A 440 -1.67 29.63 28.28
CA THR A 440 -1.16 30.51 29.36
C THR A 440 -0.17 29.75 30.22
N ILE A 441 0.77 30.50 30.86
CA ILE A 441 1.70 29.92 31.81
C ILE A 441 1.00 29.80 33.19
N THR A 442 1.04 28.62 33.79
CA THR A 442 0.47 28.31 35.09
C THR A 442 1.53 27.63 35.95
N GLY A 443 2.26 28.39 36.78
CA GLY A 443 3.38 27.90 37.56
C GLY A 443 4.50 27.33 36.66
N ASP A 444 4.83 26.05 36.80
CA ASP A 444 5.87 25.34 36.01
C ASP A 444 5.30 24.66 34.75
N ALA A 445 4.02 24.89 34.46
CA ALA A 445 3.33 24.27 33.34
C ALA A 445 2.74 25.32 32.39
N VAL A 446 2.43 24.88 31.18
CA VAL A 446 1.61 25.61 30.22
C VAL A 446 0.26 24.93 30.17
N THR A 447 -0.81 25.65 30.43
CA THR A 447 -2.19 25.22 30.25
C THR A 447 -2.65 25.70 28.87
N ALA A 448 -3.07 24.79 28.01
CA ALA A 448 -3.57 25.09 26.68
C ALA A 448 -5.04 24.66 26.54
N ILE A 449 -5.90 25.59 26.11
CA ILE A 449 -7.26 25.27 25.67
C ILE A 449 -7.18 24.85 24.21
N VAL A 450 -7.47 23.58 23.97
CA VAL A 450 -7.44 22.97 22.64
C VAL A 450 -8.69 23.37 21.87
N PRO A 451 -8.55 23.92 20.65
CA PRO A 451 -9.70 24.30 19.83
C PRO A 451 -10.44 23.08 19.28
N THR A 452 -11.73 23.24 18.98
CA THR A 452 -12.63 22.15 18.54
C THR A 452 -12.25 21.53 17.18
N TRP A 453 -11.46 22.22 16.35
CA TRP A 453 -10.92 21.67 15.09
C TRP A 453 -9.69 20.77 15.26
N ARG A 454 -9.17 20.60 16.51
CA ARG A 454 -8.06 19.70 16.84
C ARG A 454 -8.54 18.57 17.77
N PRO A 455 -9.40 17.68 17.27
CA PRO A 455 -9.92 16.56 18.07
C PRO A 455 -8.85 15.52 18.44
N ASP A 456 -7.71 15.58 17.79
CA ASP A 456 -6.52 14.74 18.01
C ASP A 456 -5.75 15.13 19.28
N CYS A 457 -5.81 16.39 19.71
CA CYS A 457 -5.04 16.87 20.85
C CYS A 457 -5.84 16.71 22.14
N SER A 458 -5.52 15.69 22.95
CA SER A 458 -6.21 15.43 24.21
C SER A 458 -5.25 15.13 25.39
N LEU A 459 -3.98 14.91 25.11
CA LEU A 459 -2.94 14.54 26.04
C LEU A 459 -1.79 15.55 25.99
N ASP A 460 -0.94 15.53 27.02
CA ASP A 460 0.26 16.36 27.09
C ASP A 460 1.25 16.07 25.94
N VAL A 461 1.34 14.81 25.49
CA VAL A 461 2.20 14.43 24.38
C VAL A 461 1.75 15.01 23.04
N ASP A 462 0.45 15.25 22.86
CA ASP A 462 -0.08 15.86 21.65
C ASP A 462 0.36 17.34 21.58
N LEU A 463 0.34 18.05 22.71
CA LEU A 463 0.87 19.41 22.80
C LEU A 463 2.39 19.46 22.58
N ILE A 464 3.13 18.46 23.09
CA ILE A 464 4.57 18.35 22.87
C ILE A 464 4.88 18.15 21.38
N GLU A 465 4.08 17.36 20.66
CA GLU A 465 4.21 17.17 19.22
C GLU A 465 4.03 18.52 18.49
N GLU A 466 2.99 19.27 18.80
CA GLU A 466 2.75 20.58 18.20
C GLU A 466 3.90 21.55 18.47
N VAL A 467 4.38 21.58 19.69
CA VAL A 467 5.57 22.38 20.06
C VAL A 467 6.79 21.94 19.24
N ALA A 468 7.05 20.63 19.13
CA ALA A 468 8.21 20.11 18.41
C ALA A 468 8.16 20.44 16.91
N ARG A 469 6.99 20.28 16.27
CA ARG A 469 6.78 20.59 14.85
C ARG A 469 7.10 22.05 14.52
N HIS A 470 6.57 22.98 15.33
CA HIS A 470 6.74 24.43 15.11
C HIS A 470 8.04 25.00 15.70
N PHE A 471 8.65 24.33 16.67
CA PHE A 471 10.03 24.60 17.07
C PHE A 471 11.02 24.19 15.98
N GLY A 472 10.68 23.15 15.23
CA GLY A 472 11.47 22.56 14.15
C GLY A 472 12.34 21.40 14.65
N TYR A 473 12.15 20.23 14.10
CA TYR A 473 12.90 19.03 14.44
C TYR A 473 14.43 19.18 14.24
N ASP A 474 14.83 20.02 13.28
CA ASP A 474 16.26 20.29 13.03
C ASP A 474 16.92 21.10 14.17
N ASN A 475 16.12 21.78 14.97
CA ASN A 475 16.59 22.52 16.16
C ASN A 475 16.71 21.63 17.42
N ILE A 476 16.21 20.37 17.33
CA ILE A 476 16.30 19.41 18.42
C ILE A 476 17.66 18.69 18.36
N GLY A 477 18.34 18.64 19.50
CA GLY A 477 19.67 18.02 19.62
C GLY A 477 19.62 16.52 19.28
N LYS A 478 20.64 16.03 18.55
CA LYS A 478 20.80 14.61 18.25
C LYS A 478 21.69 13.96 19.30
N THR A 479 21.16 12.96 19.98
CA THR A 479 21.93 12.18 20.96
C THR A 479 22.02 10.73 20.52
N VAL A 480 23.17 10.11 20.74
CA VAL A 480 23.33 8.66 20.54
C VAL A 480 23.05 7.99 21.89
N PRO A 481 22.07 7.08 21.97
CA PRO A 481 21.82 6.35 23.19
C PRO A 481 23.09 5.60 23.67
N ASN A 482 23.46 5.81 24.91
CA ASN A 482 24.53 5.04 25.52
C ASN A 482 24.01 3.63 25.82
N SER A 483 24.58 2.64 25.15
CA SER A 483 24.30 1.23 25.44
C SER A 483 25.52 0.57 26.04
N THR A 484 25.35 -0.08 27.19
CA THR A 484 26.37 -0.95 27.80
C THR A 484 26.46 -2.30 27.07
N VAL A 485 25.54 -2.59 26.17
CA VAL A 485 25.50 -3.84 25.41
C VAL A 485 25.97 -3.56 23.98
N HIS A 486 27.09 -4.15 23.61
CA HIS A 486 27.55 -4.12 22.22
C HIS A 486 26.64 -4.99 21.33
N GLY A 487 26.33 -4.48 20.15
CA GLY A 487 25.58 -5.26 19.17
C GLY A 487 26.32 -6.54 18.80
N ARG A 488 25.63 -7.68 18.87
CA ARG A 488 26.16 -8.99 18.43
C ARG A 488 25.07 -9.81 17.76
N LEU A 489 25.49 -10.73 16.93
CA LEU A 489 24.56 -11.71 16.37
C LEU A 489 24.21 -12.74 17.44
N SER A 490 22.96 -13.18 17.49
CA SER A 490 22.59 -14.38 18.23
C SER A 490 23.26 -15.62 17.61
N ASN A 491 23.34 -16.73 18.36
CA ASN A 491 23.84 -17.99 17.83
C ASN A 491 23.05 -18.42 16.58
N MET A 492 21.74 -18.31 16.62
CA MET A 492 20.85 -18.62 15.48
C MET A 492 21.18 -17.76 14.25
N GLN A 493 21.31 -16.44 14.43
CA GLN A 493 21.67 -15.53 13.32
C GLN A 493 23.05 -15.86 12.73
N SER A 494 24.02 -16.17 13.59
CA SER A 494 25.37 -16.56 13.15
C SER A 494 25.35 -17.85 12.35
N ARG A 495 24.63 -18.86 12.83
CA ARG A 495 24.47 -20.16 12.15
C ARG A 495 23.71 -20.02 10.83
N ARG A 496 22.67 -19.19 10.78
CA ARG A 496 21.94 -18.89 9.53
C ARG A 496 22.86 -18.23 8.49
N ARG A 497 23.76 -17.33 8.90
CA ARG A 497 24.77 -16.75 8.00
C ARG A 497 25.79 -17.78 7.49
N VAL A 498 26.17 -18.73 8.34
CA VAL A 498 27.02 -19.86 7.91
C VAL A 498 26.28 -20.71 6.87
N LEU A 499 25.03 -21.08 7.14
CA LEU A 499 24.18 -21.84 6.24
C LEU A 499 24.06 -21.18 4.87
N ARG A 500 23.71 -19.89 4.81
CA ARG A 500 23.63 -19.14 3.53
C ARG A 500 24.93 -19.18 2.74
N ARG A 501 26.09 -19.03 3.41
CA ARG A 501 27.40 -19.13 2.74
C ARG A 501 27.65 -20.52 2.17
N VAL A 502 27.23 -21.56 2.87
CA VAL A 502 27.34 -22.94 2.38
C VAL A 502 26.47 -23.14 1.13
N LEU A 503 25.22 -22.67 1.16
CA LEU A 503 24.29 -22.80 0.04
C LEU A 503 24.80 -22.09 -1.22
N VAL A 504 25.30 -20.86 -1.07
CA VAL A 504 25.97 -20.15 -2.16
C VAL A 504 27.23 -20.86 -2.64
N GLY A 505 28.04 -21.39 -1.71
CA GLY A 505 29.25 -22.18 -2.02
C GLY A 505 28.97 -23.48 -2.77
N LEU A 506 27.78 -24.07 -2.61
CA LEU A 506 27.30 -25.20 -3.37
C LEU A 506 26.80 -24.82 -4.78
N GLY A 507 26.84 -23.55 -5.15
CA GLY A 507 26.42 -23.03 -6.44
C GLY A 507 24.91 -22.98 -6.60
N LEU A 508 24.18 -22.72 -5.53
CA LEU A 508 22.74 -22.58 -5.51
C LEU A 508 22.32 -21.13 -5.42
N ASP A 509 21.22 -20.78 -6.07
CA ASP A 509 20.63 -19.44 -6.05
C ASP A 509 19.49 -19.35 -5.03
N GLU A 510 19.39 -18.22 -4.31
CA GLU A 510 18.29 -17.95 -3.38
C GLU A 510 17.02 -17.57 -4.15
N ALA A 511 15.90 -18.23 -3.80
CA ALA A 511 14.57 -17.88 -4.29
C ALA A 511 13.71 -17.37 -3.13
N MET A 512 12.80 -16.43 -3.43
CA MET A 512 11.87 -15.85 -2.46
C MET A 512 10.43 -15.85 -3.02
N PRO A 513 9.80 -17.03 -3.17
CA PRO A 513 8.41 -17.11 -3.61
C PRO A 513 7.44 -16.49 -2.60
N SER A 514 6.24 -16.10 -3.08
CA SER A 514 5.17 -15.62 -2.20
C SER A 514 4.84 -16.64 -1.09
N PRO A 515 4.60 -16.17 0.14
CA PRO A 515 4.16 -17.03 1.24
C PRO A 515 2.69 -17.46 1.12
N PHE A 516 1.97 -16.94 0.14
CA PHE A 516 0.59 -17.26 -0.12
C PHE A 516 0.46 -18.31 -1.21
N LEU A 517 -0.53 -19.18 -1.06
CA LEU A 517 -0.84 -20.28 -1.98
C LEU A 517 -2.30 -20.21 -2.42
N ALA A 518 -2.56 -20.78 -3.60
CA ALA A 518 -3.90 -21.09 -4.07
C ALA A 518 -4.42 -22.38 -3.44
N GLN A 519 -5.73 -22.58 -3.51
CA GLN A 519 -6.33 -23.87 -3.23
C GLN A 519 -5.86 -24.90 -4.28
N GLY A 520 -5.40 -26.05 -3.82
CA GLY A 520 -4.84 -27.11 -4.68
C GLY A 520 -3.32 -27.07 -4.82
N ASP A 521 -2.63 -25.99 -4.46
CA ASP A 521 -1.16 -25.88 -4.58
C ASP A 521 -0.42 -26.93 -3.75
N LEU A 522 -0.85 -27.17 -2.49
CA LEU A 522 -0.25 -28.20 -1.65
C LEU A 522 -0.53 -29.62 -2.20
N ALA A 523 -1.75 -29.86 -2.66
CA ALA A 523 -2.12 -31.14 -3.28
C ALA A 523 -1.31 -31.43 -4.56
N SER A 524 -1.01 -30.40 -5.37
CA SER A 524 -0.19 -30.52 -6.57
C SER A 524 1.23 -31.02 -6.32
N VAL A 525 1.75 -30.82 -5.09
CA VAL A 525 3.07 -31.30 -4.66
C VAL A 525 2.99 -32.50 -3.72
N GLY A 526 1.83 -33.15 -3.65
CA GLY A 526 1.58 -34.38 -2.86
C GLY A 526 1.43 -34.12 -1.35
N LEU A 527 1.05 -32.90 -0.94
CA LEU A 527 0.83 -32.55 0.46
C LEU A 527 -0.66 -32.34 0.75
N SER A 528 -1.08 -32.55 2.02
CA SER A 528 -2.46 -32.31 2.47
C SER A 528 -2.74 -30.83 2.70
N GLU A 529 -4.00 -30.44 2.48
CA GLU A 529 -4.55 -29.11 2.81
C GLU A 529 -5.41 -29.10 4.09
N ASP A 530 -5.40 -30.16 4.88
CA ASP A 530 -6.27 -30.28 6.05
C ASP A 530 -5.89 -29.32 7.19
N ASN A 531 -4.63 -28.89 7.22
CA ASN A 531 -4.08 -28.07 8.31
C ASN A 531 -3.57 -26.71 7.84
N VAL A 532 -4.39 -25.99 7.06
CA VAL A 532 -4.03 -24.68 6.50
C VAL A 532 -4.79 -23.54 7.16
N LEU A 533 -4.17 -22.37 7.19
CA LEU A 533 -4.79 -21.09 7.54
C LEU A 533 -5.28 -20.43 6.25
N ARG A 534 -6.57 -20.07 6.22
CA ARG A 534 -7.18 -19.34 5.11
C ARG A 534 -7.33 -17.87 5.45
N ILE A 535 -7.01 -17.01 4.50
CA ILE A 535 -7.18 -15.56 4.63
C ILE A 535 -8.65 -15.23 4.42
N ALA A 536 -9.25 -14.46 5.33
CA ALA A 536 -10.68 -14.13 5.28
C ALA A 536 -11.04 -13.21 4.09
N ASN A 537 -10.13 -12.32 3.69
CA ASN A 537 -10.31 -11.32 2.62
C ASN A 537 -9.07 -11.26 1.71
N PRO A 538 -8.74 -12.34 0.98
CA PRO A 538 -7.57 -12.35 0.10
C PRO A 538 -7.74 -11.33 -1.04
N LEU A 539 -6.65 -10.74 -1.50
CA LEU A 539 -6.65 -9.81 -2.65
C LEU A 539 -7.05 -10.54 -3.93
N VAL A 540 -6.55 -11.77 -4.12
CA VAL A 540 -6.87 -12.65 -5.24
C VAL A 540 -7.04 -14.09 -4.72
N ALA A 541 -7.82 -14.91 -5.42
CA ALA A 541 -8.11 -16.29 -5.01
C ALA A 541 -6.84 -17.18 -4.97
N GLU A 542 -5.86 -16.86 -5.81
CA GLU A 542 -4.58 -17.54 -5.92
C GLU A 542 -3.66 -17.29 -4.72
N GLU A 543 -4.00 -16.36 -3.84
CA GLU A 543 -3.24 -15.98 -2.64
C GLU A 543 -4.10 -16.09 -1.37
N SER A 544 -4.90 -17.16 -1.26
CA SER A 544 -5.90 -17.32 -0.20
C SER A 544 -5.47 -18.18 0.98
N ILE A 545 -4.33 -18.85 0.90
CA ILE A 545 -3.83 -19.80 1.91
C ILE A 545 -2.42 -19.42 2.34
N LEU A 546 -2.15 -19.40 3.64
CA LEU A 546 -0.78 -19.33 4.16
C LEU A 546 -0.09 -20.67 4.00
N ARG A 547 1.12 -20.68 3.46
CA ARG A 547 1.89 -21.89 3.16
C ARG A 547 2.24 -22.70 4.41
N THR A 548 2.08 -24.02 4.34
CA THR A 548 2.53 -24.98 5.36
C THR A 548 3.81 -25.72 4.95
N SER A 549 4.29 -25.49 3.74
CA SER A 549 5.54 -25.99 3.15
C SER A 549 6.09 -25.01 2.13
N LEU A 550 7.40 -24.95 1.97
CA LEU A 550 8.08 -24.14 0.95
C LEU A 550 8.04 -24.81 -0.45
N ARG A 551 7.68 -26.10 -0.52
CA ARG A 551 7.75 -26.93 -1.73
C ARG A 551 6.96 -26.38 -2.92
N PRO A 552 5.69 -25.93 -2.77
CA PRO A 552 4.93 -25.42 -3.92
C PRO A 552 5.61 -24.20 -4.58
N GLY A 553 6.06 -23.24 -3.77
CA GLY A 553 6.71 -22.02 -4.25
C GLY A 553 8.02 -22.31 -4.98
N ILE A 554 8.89 -23.13 -4.37
CA ILE A 554 10.22 -23.39 -4.95
C ILE A 554 10.14 -24.25 -6.22
N LEU A 555 9.21 -25.22 -6.30
CA LEU A 555 9.01 -26.02 -7.51
C LEU A 555 8.40 -25.18 -8.65
N ARG A 556 7.52 -24.24 -8.33
CA ARG A 556 7.01 -23.25 -9.29
C ARG A 556 8.13 -22.37 -9.83
N SER A 557 9.04 -21.91 -8.96
CA SER A 557 10.22 -21.15 -9.37
C SER A 557 11.17 -21.95 -10.23
N LEU A 558 11.38 -23.25 -9.92
CA LEU A 558 12.17 -24.15 -10.75
C LEU A 558 11.55 -24.32 -12.13
N LYS A 559 10.24 -24.58 -12.20
CA LYS A 559 9.49 -24.67 -13.47
C LYS A 559 9.64 -23.41 -14.31
N TYR A 560 9.47 -22.23 -13.68
CA TYR A 560 9.63 -20.94 -14.36
C TYR A 560 11.00 -20.83 -15.01
N ASN A 561 12.07 -21.14 -14.29
CA ASN A 561 13.43 -21.08 -14.81
C ASN A 561 13.67 -22.10 -15.94
N GLN A 562 13.12 -23.32 -15.84
CA GLN A 562 13.19 -24.30 -16.93
C GLN A 562 12.48 -23.79 -18.20
N SER A 563 11.30 -23.21 -18.07
CA SER A 563 10.53 -22.67 -19.21
C SER A 563 11.27 -21.50 -19.91
N HIS A 564 12.11 -20.80 -19.18
CA HIS A 564 12.99 -19.74 -19.72
C HIS A 564 14.38 -20.25 -20.15
N ARG A 565 14.54 -21.59 -20.25
CA ARG A 565 15.76 -22.27 -20.74
C ARG A 565 17.01 -21.90 -19.93
N ALA A 566 16.87 -21.70 -18.62
CA ALA A 566 18.02 -21.54 -17.75
C ALA A 566 18.94 -22.78 -17.86
N PRO A 567 20.24 -22.64 -18.11
CA PRO A 567 21.14 -23.78 -18.39
C PRO A 567 21.35 -24.68 -17.16
N ARG A 568 21.15 -24.15 -15.98
CA ARG A 568 21.26 -24.85 -14.70
C ARG A 568 20.28 -24.22 -13.72
N VAL A 569 19.49 -25.05 -13.02
CA VAL A 569 18.56 -24.59 -12.01
C VAL A 569 18.82 -25.34 -10.70
N GLY A 570 19.42 -24.66 -9.74
CA GLY A 570 19.57 -25.12 -8.36
C GLY A 570 19.14 -23.99 -7.44
N LEU A 571 18.00 -24.15 -6.76
CA LEU A 571 17.39 -23.10 -5.97
C LEU A 571 17.30 -23.52 -4.50
N TRP A 572 17.40 -22.54 -3.61
CA TRP A 572 17.09 -22.70 -2.20
C TRP A 572 16.26 -21.54 -1.66
N GLU A 573 15.48 -21.82 -0.61
CA GLU A 573 14.73 -20.85 0.15
C GLU A 573 14.86 -21.12 1.64
N ILE A 574 15.05 -20.07 2.43
CA ILE A 574 14.83 -20.09 3.88
C ILE A 574 13.60 -19.22 4.15
N GLY A 575 12.53 -19.82 4.65
CA GLY A 575 11.26 -19.13 4.85
C GLY A 575 10.45 -19.72 6.00
N HIS A 576 9.46 -18.94 6.45
CA HIS A 576 8.51 -19.39 7.45
C HIS A 576 7.34 -20.13 6.79
N VAL A 577 6.84 -21.13 7.51
CA VAL A 577 5.60 -21.84 7.21
C VAL A 577 4.65 -21.74 8.39
N TYR A 578 3.36 -21.82 8.12
CA TYR A 578 2.29 -21.43 9.05
C TYR A 578 1.26 -22.58 9.19
N PRO A 579 1.60 -23.68 9.87
CA PRO A 579 0.62 -24.73 10.13
C PRO A 579 -0.47 -24.18 11.06
N LYS A 580 -1.71 -24.60 10.85
CA LYS A 580 -2.81 -24.25 11.73
C LYS A 580 -2.55 -24.79 13.14
N SER A 581 -2.77 -23.96 14.15
CA SER A 581 -2.70 -24.34 15.57
C SER A 581 -3.98 -23.96 16.28
N ASP A 582 -4.23 -24.52 17.47
CA ASP A 582 -5.37 -24.17 18.33
C ASP A 582 -5.11 -22.86 19.12
N GLN A 583 -3.94 -22.25 18.94
CA GLN A 583 -3.59 -20.98 19.58
C GLN A 583 -4.11 -19.79 18.77
N GLN A 584 -4.16 -18.62 19.40
CA GLN A 584 -4.60 -17.38 18.74
C GLN A 584 -3.68 -16.98 17.56
N LEU A 585 -2.38 -17.27 17.66
CA LEU A 585 -1.42 -17.08 16.58
C LEU A 585 -0.88 -18.45 16.15
N PRO A 586 -0.59 -18.66 14.85
CA PRO A 586 0.01 -19.89 14.37
C PRO A 586 1.44 -20.07 14.91
N ASP A 587 1.85 -21.32 15.09
CA ASP A 587 3.24 -21.66 15.38
C ASP A 587 4.07 -21.53 14.08
N GLU A 588 4.82 -20.44 13.96
CA GLU A 588 5.68 -20.22 12.81
C GLU A 588 6.93 -21.10 12.90
N THR A 589 7.21 -21.85 11.84
CA THR A 589 8.39 -22.69 11.73
C THR A 589 9.27 -22.23 10.58
N GLU A 590 10.54 -21.97 10.84
CA GLU A 590 11.51 -21.63 9.80
C GLU A 590 12.03 -22.90 9.14
N GLN A 591 11.90 -22.99 7.81
CA GLN A 591 12.34 -24.14 7.00
C GLN A 591 13.39 -23.72 5.96
N LEU A 592 14.21 -24.70 5.58
CA LEU A 592 15.04 -24.67 4.39
C LEU A 592 14.46 -25.63 3.37
N VAL A 593 14.36 -25.21 2.12
CA VAL A 593 14.16 -26.09 0.97
C VAL A 593 15.28 -25.86 -0.04
N ILE A 594 15.77 -26.95 -0.64
CA ILE A 594 16.71 -26.94 -1.78
C ILE A 594 16.12 -27.83 -2.86
N VAL A 595 16.14 -27.37 -4.12
CA VAL A 595 15.79 -28.16 -5.29
C VAL A 595 16.83 -28.00 -6.38
N VAL A 596 17.16 -29.11 -7.08
CA VAL A 596 18.09 -29.07 -8.23
C VAL A 596 17.49 -29.84 -9.40
N ALA A 597 17.32 -29.16 -10.52
CA ALA A 597 16.89 -29.77 -11.77
C ALA A 597 17.98 -30.71 -12.31
N GLY A 598 17.61 -31.93 -12.71
CA GLY A 598 18.53 -32.96 -13.11
C GLY A 598 19.28 -33.65 -11.96
N GLY A 599 19.09 -33.18 -10.73
CA GLY A 599 19.68 -33.76 -9.53
C GLY A 599 19.00 -35.07 -9.13
N ASP A 600 19.74 -35.90 -8.44
CA ASP A 600 19.30 -37.19 -7.88
C ASP A 600 19.39 -37.20 -6.34
N VAL A 601 19.09 -38.35 -5.74
CA VAL A 601 19.17 -38.52 -4.28
C VAL A 601 20.56 -38.28 -3.72
N GLU A 602 21.62 -38.61 -4.47
CA GLU A 602 23.01 -38.39 -4.06
C GLU A 602 23.33 -36.93 -4.01
N THR A 603 22.81 -36.15 -4.96
CA THR A 603 22.92 -34.66 -4.99
C THR A 603 22.34 -34.07 -3.70
N SER A 604 21.13 -34.45 -3.30
CA SER A 604 20.50 -33.88 -2.09
C SER A 604 21.19 -34.37 -0.80
N LEU A 605 21.71 -35.58 -0.77
CA LEU A 605 22.49 -36.08 0.37
C LEU A 605 23.84 -35.40 0.50
N ALA A 606 24.54 -35.16 -0.61
CA ALA A 606 25.81 -34.41 -0.58
C ALA A 606 25.61 -32.96 -0.07
N GLN A 607 24.55 -32.30 -0.49
CA GLN A 607 24.17 -30.95 0.01
C GLN A 607 23.89 -31.00 1.52
N TRP A 608 23.09 -32.01 1.97
CA TRP A 608 22.80 -32.14 3.39
C TRP A 608 24.06 -32.41 4.22
N ASN A 609 24.95 -33.27 3.77
CA ASN A 609 26.22 -33.57 4.45
C ASN A 609 27.08 -32.30 4.58
N ALA A 610 27.20 -31.52 3.51
CA ALA A 610 27.94 -30.24 3.56
C ALA A 610 27.35 -29.26 4.58
N ILE A 611 26.03 -29.19 4.69
CA ILE A 611 25.33 -28.37 5.69
C ILE A 611 25.60 -28.92 7.09
N CYS A 612 25.50 -30.24 7.28
CA CYS A 612 25.77 -30.92 8.56
C CYS A 612 27.19 -30.64 9.06
N ASP A 613 28.17 -30.74 8.18
CA ASP A 613 29.58 -30.51 8.51
C ASP A 613 29.81 -29.05 8.92
N ALA A 614 29.27 -28.09 8.15
CA ALA A 614 29.42 -26.66 8.42
C ALA A 614 28.74 -26.21 9.72
N LEU A 615 27.58 -26.80 10.03
CA LEU A 615 26.79 -26.47 11.23
C LEU A 615 27.12 -27.37 12.44
N SER A 616 27.99 -28.38 12.27
CA SER A 616 28.32 -29.39 13.28
C SER A 616 27.07 -30.10 13.83
N VAL A 617 26.13 -30.45 12.95
CA VAL A 617 24.90 -31.17 13.26
C VAL A 617 24.93 -32.55 12.65
N GLY A 618 24.11 -33.49 13.17
CA GLY A 618 24.00 -34.82 12.64
C GLY A 618 22.56 -35.30 12.66
N THR A 619 22.19 -36.02 11.62
CA THR A 619 20.87 -36.70 11.50
C THR A 619 21.05 -38.16 11.09
N GLN A 620 20.01 -38.94 11.26
CA GLN A 620 19.88 -40.28 10.78
C GLN A 620 18.89 -40.34 9.64
N LEU A 621 19.19 -41.13 8.62
CA LEU A 621 18.25 -41.45 7.53
C LEU A 621 17.30 -42.56 7.99
N ASP A 622 16.00 -42.29 7.85
CA ASP A 622 14.94 -43.30 8.07
C ASP A 622 14.13 -43.49 6.78
N GLN A 623 14.14 -44.69 6.25
CA GLN A 623 13.41 -45.10 5.05
C GLN A 623 12.14 -45.91 5.36
N ALA A 624 11.79 -46.05 6.63
CA ALA A 624 10.60 -46.81 7.03
C ALA A 624 9.29 -46.16 6.54
N ARG A 625 9.33 -44.87 6.23
CA ARG A 625 8.18 -44.11 5.70
C ARG A 625 8.62 -43.31 4.48
N VAL A 626 7.84 -43.41 3.42
CA VAL A 626 8.00 -42.59 2.23
C VAL A 626 7.43 -41.19 2.52
N PRO A 627 8.24 -40.12 2.41
CA PRO A 627 7.72 -38.78 2.58
C PRO A 627 6.72 -38.43 1.45
N ALA A 628 5.61 -37.79 1.82
CA ALA A 628 4.58 -37.39 0.87
C ALA A 628 5.16 -36.55 -0.28
N GLY A 629 4.75 -36.83 -1.52
CA GLY A 629 5.19 -36.12 -2.73
C GLY A 629 6.65 -36.41 -3.15
N LEU A 630 7.34 -37.37 -2.52
CA LEU A 630 8.68 -37.81 -2.89
C LEU A 630 8.68 -39.23 -3.44
N HIS A 631 9.71 -39.56 -4.18
CA HIS A 631 9.88 -40.88 -4.84
C HIS A 631 10.03 -42.00 -3.82
N ALA A 632 9.21 -43.06 -3.95
CA ALA A 632 9.12 -44.16 -2.97
C ALA A 632 10.45 -44.88 -2.66
N GLY A 633 11.29 -45.07 -3.66
CA GLY A 633 12.56 -45.79 -3.50
C GLY A 633 13.81 -44.89 -3.43
N ARG A 634 13.65 -43.59 -3.60
CA ARG A 634 14.77 -42.63 -3.65
C ARG A 634 14.51 -41.41 -2.74
N SER A 635 14.00 -41.69 -1.55
CA SER A 635 13.76 -40.67 -0.53
C SER A 635 13.89 -41.24 0.88
N ALA A 636 14.12 -40.37 1.85
CA ALA A 636 14.17 -40.72 3.25
C ALA A 636 13.74 -39.54 4.11
N THR A 637 13.32 -39.82 5.33
CA THR A 637 13.20 -38.79 6.37
C THR A 637 14.54 -38.57 7.06
N LEU A 638 14.79 -37.33 7.43
CA LEU A 638 15.91 -36.93 8.30
C LEU A 638 15.40 -36.91 9.74
N ALA A 639 15.96 -37.80 10.57
CA ALA A 639 15.56 -37.90 11.97
C ALA A 639 16.68 -37.51 12.90
N ARG A 640 16.29 -36.88 14.04
CA ARG A 640 17.18 -36.58 15.15
C ARG A 640 16.60 -37.19 16.42
N GLY A 641 17.21 -38.28 16.88
CA GLY A 641 16.59 -39.12 17.88
C GLY A 641 15.24 -39.67 17.39
N LYS A 642 14.15 -39.28 18.07
CA LYS A 642 12.79 -39.68 17.67
C LYS A 642 12.06 -38.61 16.83
N LYS A 643 12.63 -37.43 16.66
CA LYS A 643 12.02 -36.27 15.97
C LYS A 643 12.43 -36.29 14.49
N VAL A 644 11.45 -36.27 13.59
CA VAL A 644 11.70 -35.99 12.17
C VAL A 644 11.97 -34.51 12.03
N VAL A 645 13.07 -34.15 11.39
CA VAL A 645 13.51 -32.75 11.21
C VAL A 645 13.55 -32.35 9.74
N GLY A 646 13.29 -33.26 8.84
CA GLY A 646 13.27 -32.97 7.41
C GLY A 646 13.09 -34.19 6.52
N VAL A 647 13.19 -33.96 5.23
CA VAL A 647 13.13 -35.00 4.18
C VAL A 647 14.20 -34.73 3.13
N VAL A 648 14.69 -35.80 2.50
CA VAL A 648 15.71 -35.76 1.46
C VAL A 648 15.40 -36.77 0.38
N GLY A 649 15.67 -36.47 -0.88
CA GLY A 649 15.48 -37.42 -1.97
C GLY A 649 15.17 -36.78 -3.32
N GLU A 650 14.38 -37.48 -4.11
CA GLU A 650 13.85 -37.02 -5.39
C GLU A 650 12.35 -36.76 -5.28
N VAL A 651 11.88 -35.74 -5.99
CA VAL A 651 10.45 -35.46 -6.14
C VAL A 651 9.77 -36.60 -6.89
N ASP A 652 8.55 -36.94 -6.49
CA ASP A 652 7.75 -38.01 -7.15
C ASP A 652 7.51 -37.63 -8.63
N PRO A 653 7.74 -38.56 -9.59
CA PRO A 653 7.48 -38.31 -11.00
C PRO A 653 6.05 -37.85 -11.30
N LEU A 654 5.04 -38.27 -10.55
CA LEU A 654 3.65 -37.82 -10.72
C LEU A 654 3.48 -36.36 -10.32
N VAL A 655 4.21 -35.91 -9.29
CA VAL A 655 4.24 -34.49 -8.90
C VAL A 655 4.89 -33.66 -9.99
N LEU A 656 6.03 -34.12 -10.54
CA LEU A 656 6.73 -33.43 -11.63
C LEU A 656 5.86 -33.31 -12.88
N ASP A 657 5.17 -34.39 -13.23
CA ASP A 657 4.25 -34.41 -14.37
C ASP A 657 3.06 -33.48 -14.17
N THR A 658 2.46 -33.47 -12.97
CA THR A 658 1.37 -32.55 -12.59
C THR A 658 1.80 -31.09 -12.74
N LEU A 659 3.02 -30.72 -12.33
CA LEU A 659 3.58 -29.39 -12.43
C LEU A 659 4.15 -29.09 -13.84
N GLY A 660 4.28 -30.10 -14.71
CA GLY A 660 4.93 -29.98 -16.02
C GLY A 660 6.43 -29.67 -15.91
N ILE A 661 7.11 -30.22 -14.90
CA ILE A 661 8.55 -30.08 -14.69
C ILE A 661 9.24 -31.25 -15.40
N GLU A 662 10.22 -30.95 -16.26
CA GLU A 662 10.94 -31.95 -17.03
C GLU A 662 12.13 -32.55 -16.25
N GLY A 663 12.33 -33.87 -16.42
CA GLY A 663 13.46 -34.57 -15.87
C GLY A 663 13.33 -34.91 -14.38
N ARG A 664 14.45 -35.23 -13.74
CA ARG A 664 14.53 -35.56 -12.30
C ARG A 664 14.76 -34.26 -11.52
N VAL A 665 14.25 -34.19 -10.30
CA VAL A 665 14.51 -33.07 -9.38
C VAL A 665 14.89 -33.65 -8.02
N SER A 666 16.08 -33.32 -7.53
CA SER A 666 16.45 -33.58 -6.15
C SER A 666 15.86 -32.55 -5.21
N ILE A 667 15.48 -32.98 -4.01
CA ILE A 667 14.89 -32.11 -3.00
C ILE A 667 15.44 -32.42 -1.61
N LEU A 668 15.64 -31.35 -0.84
CA LEU A 668 15.93 -31.38 0.59
C LEU A 668 15.02 -30.36 1.28
N GLU A 669 14.25 -30.77 2.28
CA GLU A 669 13.47 -29.85 3.16
C GLU A 669 13.84 -30.11 4.62
N VAL A 670 14.10 -29.06 5.39
CA VAL A 670 14.57 -29.17 6.79
C VAL A 670 13.94 -28.10 7.68
N ASP A 671 13.47 -28.51 8.85
CA ASP A 671 13.07 -27.62 9.95
C ASP A 671 14.33 -26.96 10.54
N LEU A 672 14.57 -25.71 10.19
CA LEU A 672 15.72 -24.95 10.69
C LEU A 672 15.55 -24.52 12.14
N THR A 673 14.34 -24.41 12.65
CA THR A 673 14.09 -24.06 14.06
C THR A 673 14.78 -25.06 15.00
N VAL A 674 14.72 -26.35 14.62
CA VAL A 674 15.39 -27.41 15.38
C VAL A 674 16.89 -27.38 15.19
N ILE A 675 17.37 -27.17 13.96
CA ILE A 675 18.78 -27.29 13.58
C ILE A 675 19.59 -26.08 14.08
N LEU A 676 19.04 -24.87 13.99
CA LEU A 676 19.79 -23.64 14.32
C LEU A 676 19.79 -23.29 15.81
N ASN A 677 18.82 -23.79 16.59
CA ASN A 677 18.74 -23.53 18.03
C ASN A 677 19.72 -24.34 18.86
N GLU A 678 20.45 -25.29 18.25
CA GLU A 678 21.43 -26.08 18.98
C GLU A 678 22.73 -25.31 19.22
N GLU A 679 23.30 -25.55 20.38
CA GLU A 679 24.65 -25.06 20.64
C GLU A 679 25.68 -25.86 19.81
N PRO A 680 26.54 -25.16 19.05
CA PRO A 680 27.55 -25.83 18.27
C PRO A 680 28.53 -26.56 19.22
N LYS A 681 28.81 -27.82 18.93
CA LYS A 681 29.87 -28.52 19.63
C LYS A 681 31.22 -27.88 19.30
N PRO A 682 32.10 -27.67 20.29
CA PRO A 682 33.43 -27.15 20.01
C PRO A 682 34.17 -28.07 19.03
N VAL A 683 34.67 -27.45 17.95
CA VAL A 683 35.53 -28.19 17.01
C VAL A 683 36.89 -28.41 17.71
N GLN A 684 37.24 -29.68 17.91
CA GLN A 684 38.54 -30.05 18.44
C GLN A 684 39.49 -30.38 17.31
N ALA A 685 40.70 -29.86 17.40
CA ALA A 685 41.76 -30.26 16.48
C ALA A 685 42.04 -31.73 16.63
N LYS A 686 42.17 -32.44 15.51
CA LYS A 686 42.67 -33.85 15.48
C LYS A 686 44.14 -33.84 15.16
N ASP A 687 44.90 -34.70 15.84
CA ASP A 687 46.27 -34.88 15.50
C ASP A 687 46.46 -35.34 14.06
N ILE A 688 47.41 -34.73 13.37
CA ILE A 688 47.76 -35.14 11.99
C ILE A 688 48.53 -36.44 12.08
N ASN A 689 47.93 -37.52 11.63
CA ASN A 689 48.55 -38.82 11.57
C ASN A 689 49.66 -38.83 10.51
N ARG A 690 50.87 -39.29 10.89
CA ARG A 690 52.08 -39.31 10.03
C ARG A 690 52.28 -40.64 9.30
N TYR A 691 51.49 -41.64 9.64
CA TYR A 691 51.62 -42.95 9.05
C TYR A 691 50.86 -43.11 7.77
N PRO A 692 51.28 -43.90 6.76
CA PRO A 692 50.51 -44.09 5.55
C PRO A 692 49.22 -44.86 5.83
N SER A 693 48.17 -44.52 5.09
CA SER A 693 46.89 -45.27 5.09
C SER A 693 46.91 -46.44 4.12
N SER A 694 46.07 -47.43 4.37
CA SER A 694 45.80 -48.56 3.49
C SER A 694 44.32 -48.64 3.19
N ASP A 695 43.97 -49.05 1.98
CA ASP A 695 42.57 -49.24 1.56
C ASP A 695 42.22 -50.74 1.58
N LEU A 696 41.10 -51.09 2.21
CA LEU A 696 40.52 -52.43 2.21
C LEU A 696 39.21 -52.38 1.45
N ASP A 697 39.16 -53.03 0.28
CA ASP A 697 37.94 -53.17 -0.51
C ASP A 697 37.24 -54.48 -0.14
N LEU A 698 36.02 -54.40 0.37
CA LEU A 698 35.23 -55.53 0.85
C LEU A 698 33.83 -55.47 0.21
N ALA A 699 33.48 -56.57 -0.49
CA ALA A 699 32.15 -56.70 -1.06
C ALA A 699 31.32 -57.74 -0.29
N PHE A 700 30.09 -57.39 0.06
CA PHE A 700 29.19 -58.22 0.84
C PHE A 700 27.86 -58.40 0.13
N VAL A 701 27.32 -59.61 0.14
CA VAL A 701 25.94 -59.89 -0.27
C VAL A 701 25.02 -59.78 0.93
N MET A 702 23.97 -59.00 0.80
CA MET A 702 23.02 -58.72 1.84
C MET A 702 21.60 -58.67 1.28
N ASP A 703 20.60 -59.04 2.07
CA ASP A 703 19.19 -58.98 1.72
C ASP A 703 18.76 -57.53 1.40
N ASP A 704 17.93 -57.33 0.39
CA ASP A 704 17.48 -56.03 -0.08
C ASP A 704 16.65 -55.28 0.97
N SER A 705 15.99 -55.95 1.90
CA SER A 705 15.21 -55.32 2.98
C SER A 705 16.09 -54.70 4.07
N VAL A 706 17.37 -55.09 4.18
CA VAL A 706 18.27 -54.57 5.21
C VAL A 706 18.99 -53.33 4.69
N PRO A 707 18.88 -52.17 5.37
CA PRO A 707 19.57 -50.93 4.96
C PRO A 707 21.09 -51.09 4.89
N ALA A 708 21.74 -50.57 3.86
CA ALA A 708 23.20 -50.55 3.71
C ALA A 708 23.92 -49.92 4.91
N SER A 709 23.29 -48.93 5.54
CA SER A 709 23.76 -48.25 6.76
C SER A 709 23.92 -49.21 7.96
N THR A 710 23.21 -50.33 7.98
CA THR A 710 23.36 -51.36 9.02
C THR A 710 24.71 -52.01 8.90
N LEU A 711 25.10 -52.40 7.69
CA LEU A 711 26.42 -52.98 7.41
C LEU A 711 27.53 -51.94 7.59
N GLN A 712 27.33 -50.70 7.08
CA GLN A 712 28.30 -49.61 7.23
C GLN A 712 28.62 -49.32 8.71
N ARG A 713 27.59 -49.29 9.58
CA ARG A 713 27.78 -49.14 11.04
C ARG A 713 28.55 -50.27 11.68
N ALA A 714 28.23 -51.52 11.27
CA ALA A 714 28.93 -52.68 11.76
C ALA A 714 30.42 -52.63 11.38
N LEU A 715 30.73 -52.30 10.13
CA LEU A 715 32.09 -52.16 9.64
C LEU A 715 32.83 -51.01 10.33
N HIS A 716 32.16 -49.85 10.51
CA HIS A 716 32.72 -48.71 11.22
C HIS A 716 33.09 -49.04 12.66
N GLN A 717 32.19 -49.74 13.38
CA GLN A 717 32.47 -50.17 14.75
C GLN A 717 33.61 -51.20 14.82
N ALA A 718 33.65 -52.11 13.86
CA ALA A 718 34.66 -53.16 13.80
C ALA A 718 36.06 -52.63 13.47
N ALA A 719 36.16 -51.65 12.60
CA ALA A 719 37.42 -50.99 12.23
C ALA A 719 37.94 -50.02 13.32
N GLY A 720 37.04 -49.50 14.16
CA GLY A 720 37.34 -48.72 15.34
C GLY A 720 38.23 -47.49 15.09
N LYS A 721 39.23 -47.29 15.95
CA LYS A 721 40.12 -46.09 15.90
C LYS A 721 41.02 -46.04 14.66
N GLN A 722 41.18 -47.15 13.96
CA GLN A 722 42.03 -47.26 12.77
C GLN A 722 41.29 -46.78 11.50
N LEU A 723 39.97 -46.63 11.54
CA LEU A 723 39.18 -46.19 10.40
C LEU A 723 39.34 -44.68 10.18
N VAL A 724 39.75 -44.31 8.97
CA VAL A 724 39.82 -42.94 8.49
C VAL A 724 38.54 -42.59 7.72
N SER A 725 38.13 -43.43 6.75
CA SER A 725 36.85 -43.30 6.02
C SER A 725 36.29 -44.68 5.64
N ILE A 726 34.98 -44.69 5.40
CA ILE A 726 34.27 -45.86 4.87
C ILE A 726 33.29 -45.38 3.79
N ASP A 727 33.50 -45.84 2.57
CA ASP A 727 32.78 -45.41 1.40
C ASP A 727 32.13 -46.57 0.71
N LEU A 728 30.78 -46.56 0.48
CA LEU A 728 30.08 -47.50 -0.37
C LEU A 728 30.26 -47.07 -1.82
N PHE A 729 31.07 -47.78 -2.60
CA PHE A 729 31.43 -47.34 -3.97
C PHE A 729 30.75 -48.17 -5.07
N ASP A 730 30.14 -49.34 -4.74
CA ASP A 730 29.39 -50.12 -5.70
C ASP A 730 28.20 -50.87 -5.08
N VAL A 731 27.09 -50.94 -5.80
CA VAL A 731 25.87 -51.68 -5.48
C VAL A 731 25.49 -52.51 -6.68
N TYR A 732 25.73 -53.81 -6.62
CA TYR A 732 25.50 -54.70 -7.76
C TYR A 732 24.34 -55.66 -7.50
N ARG A 733 23.48 -55.81 -8.50
CA ARG A 733 22.43 -56.82 -8.61
C ARG A 733 22.58 -57.52 -9.95
N GLY A 734 22.58 -58.81 -9.97
CA GLY A 734 22.69 -59.57 -11.21
C GLY A 734 23.33 -60.93 -11.02
N LYS A 735 23.94 -61.41 -12.08
CA LYS A 735 24.52 -62.82 -12.10
C LYS A 735 25.51 -62.98 -10.95
N GLY A 736 25.27 -64.02 -10.15
CA GLY A 736 26.10 -64.39 -8.98
C GLY A 736 25.65 -63.73 -7.66
N VAL A 737 24.50 -63.06 -7.65
CA VAL A 737 23.83 -62.59 -6.43
C VAL A 737 22.46 -63.19 -6.35
N ILE A 738 22.08 -63.72 -5.17
CA ILE A 738 20.79 -64.33 -4.92
C ILE A 738 19.64 -63.38 -5.16
N GLU A 739 18.54 -63.79 -5.76
CA GLU A 739 17.36 -63.02 -5.96
C GLU A 739 16.83 -62.51 -4.61
N GLY A 740 16.45 -61.18 -4.52
CA GLY A 740 16.08 -60.51 -3.27
C GLY A 740 17.28 -60.00 -2.44
N SER A 741 18.51 -60.15 -2.99
CA SER A 741 19.74 -59.65 -2.35
C SER A 741 20.54 -58.75 -3.29
N ARG A 742 21.44 -57.95 -2.73
CA ARG A 742 22.40 -57.12 -3.45
C ARG A 742 23.81 -57.27 -2.90
N SER A 743 24.80 -57.08 -3.76
CA SER A 743 26.20 -56.94 -3.33
C SER A 743 26.53 -55.49 -3.06
N LEU A 744 27.07 -55.18 -1.89
CA LEU A 744 27.50 -53.87 -1.44
C LEU A 744 29.05 -53.91 -1.30
N ALA A 745 29.73 -53.06 -2.07
CA ALA A 745 31.19 -52.97 -2.01
C ALA A 745 31.60 -51.68 -1.25
N PHE A 746 32.31 -51.90 -0.14
CA PHE A 746 32.81 -50.82 0.72
C PHE A 746 34.34 -50.70 0.61
N ARG A 747 34.82 -49.49 0.51
CA ARG A 747 36.22 -49.13 0.70
C ARG A 747 36.39 -48.58 2.10
N LEU A 748 37.20 -49.27 2.92
CA LEU A 748 37.60 -48.83 4.23
C LEU A 748 39.03 -48.31 4.15
N ARG A 749 39.22 -47.03 4.32
CA ARG A 749 40.55 -46.42 4.48
C ARG A 749 40.93 -46.53 5.93
N VAL A 750 42.00 -47.23 6.19
CA VAL A 750 42.49 -47.48 7.56
C VAL A 750 43.90 -46.99 7.72
N GLN A 751 44.26 -46.58 8.94
CA GLN A 751 45.56 -45.99 9.29
C GLN A 751 45.95 -46.38 10.69
N GLY A 752 47.18 -46.75 10.87
CA GLY A 752 47.70 -47.06 12.22
C GLY A 752 47.80 -45.81 13.09
N VAL A 753 47.48 -45.93 14.38
CA VAL A 753 47.51 -44.82 15.33
C VAL A 753 48.92 -44.51 15.79
N GLU A 754 49.72 -45.56 16.08
CA GLU A 754 51.09 -45.42 16.66
C GLU A 754 52.20 -45.89 15.71
N ALA A 755 51.87 -46.66 14.68
CA ALA A 755 52.83 -47.16 13.67
C ALA A 755 52.06 -47.49 12.37
N THR A 756 52.81 -47.64 11.26
CA THR A 756 52.27 -48.17 10.00
C THR A 756 51.69 -49.55 10.23
N LEU A 757 50.48 -49.83 9.71
CA LEU A 757 49.84 -51.15 9.80
C LEU A 757 50.66 -52.18 9.01
N THR A 758 50.97 -53.32 9.67
CA THR A 758 51.56 -54.44 9.00
C THR A 758 50.53 -55.26 8.23
N GLU A 759 50.98 -56.08 7.28
CA GLU A 759 50.09 -57.02 6.54
C GLU A 759 49.29 -57.92 7.46
N SER A 760 49.89 -58.42 8.55
CA SER A 760 49.22 -59.25 9.54
C SER A 760 48.12 -58.49 10.28
N GLN A 761 48.34 -57.22 10.63
CA GLN A 761 47.34 -56.35 11.27
C GLN A 761 46.19 -55.98 10.30
N LEU A 762 46.48 -55.75 9.03
CA LEU A 762 45.47 -55.53 8.01
C LEU A 762 44.60 -56.77 7.79
N ALA A 763 45.21 -57.95 7.75
CA ALA A 763 44.47 -59.22 7.61
C ALA A 763 43.59 -59.52 8.84
N GLU A 764 44.04 -59.19 10.04
CA GLU A 764 43.23 -59.33 11.25
C GLU A 764 42.08 -58.32 11.31
N LEU A 765 42.32 -57.10 10.91
CA LEU A 765 41.28 -56.06 10.80
C LEU A 765 40.23 -56.48 9.76
N GLN A 766 40.65 -56.99 8.60
CA GLN A 766 39.75 -57.56 7.59
C GLN A 766 38.88 -58.69 8.16
N LYS A 767 39.46 -59.65 8.88
CA LYS A 767 38.70 -60.72 9.54
C LYS A 767 37.67 -60.16 10.54
N THR A 768 38.05 -59.17 11.31
CA THR A 768 37.16 -58.51 12.27
C THR A 768 35.99 -57.83 11.58
N CYS A 769 36.26 -57.11 10.49
CA CYS A 769 35.21 -56.47 9.67
C CYS A 769 34.27 -57.48 9.02
N VAL A 770 34.83 -58.59 8.48
CA VAL A 770 34.02 -59.69 7.91
C VAL A 770 33.15 -60.33 8.98
N ALA A 771 33.69 -60.62 10.16
CA ALA A 771 32.92 -61.19 11.26
C ALA A 771 31.77 -60.28 11.72
N ALA A 772 32.01 -58.94 11.76
CA ALA A 772 30.98 -57.98 12.09
C ALA A 772 29.90 -57.92 10.99
N ALA A 773 30.28 -57.99 9.72
CA ALA A 773 29.35 -58.01 8.61
C ALA A 773 28.45 -59.27 8.64
N VAL A 774 29.01 -60.43 8.96
CA VAL A 774 28.24 -61.69 9.12
C VAL A 774 27.21 -61.56 10.26
N LYS A 775 27.59 -60.95 11.40
CA LYS A 775 26.65 -60.68 12.49
C LYS A 775 25.54 -59.71 12.06
N ALA A 776 25.80 -58.81 11.14
CA ALA A 776 24.82 -57.92 10.56
C ALA A 776 23.96 -58.53 9.45
N GLY A 777 24.12 -59.85 9.18
CA GLY A 777 23.35 -60.56 8.17
C GLY A 777 23.91 -60.48 6.75
N ALA A 778 25.19 -60.09 6.57
CA ALA A 778 25.83 -60.01 5.28
C ALA A 778 26.87 -61.12 5.10
N THR A 779 27.07 -61.59 3.88
CA THR A 779 28.10 -62.62 3.54
C THR A 779 29.14 -62.01 2.62
N LEU A 780 30.42 -62.27 2.90
CA LEU A 780 31.51 -61.79 2.04
C LEU A 780 31.33 -62.42 0.64
N ARG A 781 31.37 -61.57 -0.38
CA ARG A 781 31.37 -62.00 -1.76
C ARG A 781 32.80 -62.37 -2.15
N ALA A 782 32.98 -63.64 -2.59
CA ALA A 782 34.26 -64.13 -3.05
C ALA A 782 34.72 -63.47 -4.36
#